data_b07a801d0bb586f8a3273d6be6869b8b
#
_entry.id   b07a801d0bb586f8a3273d6be6869b8b
#
_cell.length_a   1.000
_cell.length_b   1.000
_cell.length_c   1.000
_cell.angle_alpha   90.00
_cell.angle_beta   90.00
_cell.angle_gamma   90.00
#
_symmetry.space_group_name_H-M   'P 1'
#
loop_
_entity.id
_entity.type
_entity.pdbx_description
1 polymer ?
#
loop_
_entity_poly.entity_id
_entity_poly.type
_entity_poly.pdbx_seq_one_letter_code
_entity_poly.pdbx_strand_id
1 'polypeptide(L)'
;MKRLHLICNAHLDPIWQWTWDEGFSAVLATFKSAADLAEEFDYIFCHGEALLYEEVEKKAPALFKRILNLVKKGKWVVTGGWYLQPDVLMPCGESIVRQIEVGQKYFQEKFGVKPEVATNYDSFGHSLGLVQIMKKFGYKGYLICRPGSWQFDYPSRFFNWVAPDGSSIPVSHSSSYNSVLGNAVGKIKGYACGDVAGMLGAEQTAGSRADLEDVDYVLWGVGNHGGGPSRKDLQDIANLKIEDVELVHSTPERLFSDNIHIGGEVKTSLITCMPGCYATMAKLKMAYRETENVFYATEKMLSIAKLAGYDVDTSDMKVAEKKMLLAMFHDILPGTSIPEGEQDGMELLSMAKKIVKDYRTGAFLYLVMGEDVAKEGEFPVFVFNYMPYEVQTPITVEFSLADQNWSEEFHYTPVVYLDGEEIPSQTIKEGSTLNLDWRKRIVFEGKLKPMGITKFSVYVKKTPIKSKTAEPCTIDSYLPKLLREPISLEMREDTADPWGMSNEELKGLGKNPKPFRLMSEEEAAAFCGVSAPISPVRRIEDGDILTSVEALYTADNTNAAIEYKVYKNQPYFDVKLTVEYADKNKLVRLKIPAPNGVVMGDGPYIVEEKPTDAEISFQKWLGVKTENGEIFSIINNCAYAGKAEDGYLALDLVRGAGYCIHPIGARELYPQDRYLPRIEGGRYEFNFRIYQASIGQVCAEAELFNQAPYAINVFPTGGDKKSASLCVDKSVVMPVCKISDNGYVMRFFNPNADAQEFTLTVGDKTERLSLAPYEIVSVEYAGELTVSHEKILT
;
A
#
# COMPACT_ATOMS: atom_id res chain seq x y z
N MET A 1 39.96 -17.26 -17.08
CA MET A 1 39.97 -17.02 -15.61
C MET A 1 38.63 -16.40 -15.27
N LYS A 2 37.87 -17.08 -14.46
CA LYS A 2 36.54 -16.60 -14.01
C LYS A 2 36.70 -15.48 -12.97
N ARG A 3 35.75 -14.52 -12.89
CA ARG A 3 35.80 -13.42 -11.93
C ARG A 3 34.68 -13.55 -10.92
N LEU A 4 35.01 -13.50 -9.63
CA LEU A 4 34.07 -13.54 -8.54
C LEU A 4 34.11 -12.22 -7.75
N HIS A 5 33.02 -11.45 -7.86
CA HIS A 5 32.83 -10.19 -7.12
C HIS A 5 32.45 -10.48 -5.67
N LEU A 6 33.26 -10.03 -4.74
CA LEU A 6 33.00 -10.10 -3.29
C LEU A 6 32.35 -8.80 -2.84
N ILE A 7 31.03 -8.81 -2.63
CA ILE A 7 30.27 -7.64 -2.20
C ILE A 7 29.98 -7.75 -0.71
N CYS A 8 30.73 -6.99 0.08
CA CYS A 8 30.57 -6.95 1.53
C CYS A 8 29.42 -6.04 1.90
N ASN A 9 28.47 -6.54 2.69
CA ASN A 9 27.32 -5.77 3.14
C ASN A 9 26.90 -6.16 4.57
N ALA A 10 25.93 -5.40 5.11
CA ALA A 10 25.12 -5.77 6.25
C ALA A 10 23.66 -5.40 5.93
N HIS A 11 22.77 -6.37 5.96
CA HIS A 11 21.35 -6.09 5.99
C HIS A 11 20.97 -5.73 7.43
N LEU A 12 20.27 -4.61 7.63
CA LEU A 12 20.00 -4.06 8.95
C LEU A 12 18.52 -3.75 9.08
N ASP A 13 17.83 -4.52 9.91
CA ASP A 13 16.42 -4.29 10.20
C ASP A 13 16.31 -3.31 11.38
N PRO A 14 15.80 -2.08 11.15
CA PRO A 14 15.68 -1.10 12.25
C PRO A 14 14.66 -1.51 13.30
N ILE A 15 13.63 -2.29 12.90
CA ILE A 15 12.57 -2.85 13.75
C ILE A 15 12.18 -4.22 13.19
N TRP A 16 12.24 -5.26 13.99
CA TRP A 16 11.75 -6.60 13.63
C TRP A 16 11.41 -7.43 14.87
N GLN A 17 12.31 -8.32 15.32
CA GLN A 17 12.21 -9.05 16.59
C GLN A 17 12.76 -8.22 17.77
N TRP A 18 13.01 -6.96 17.53
CA TRP A 18 13.55 -5.94 18.44
C TRP A 18 12.95 -4.58 18.11
N THR A 19 13.06 -3.68 19.08
CA THR A 19 12.61 -2.30 18.97
C THR A 19 13.57 -1.43 18.16
N TRP A 20 13.12 -0.23 17.78
CA TRP A 20 13.94 0.78 17.14
C TRP A 20 15.25 1.07 17.89
N ASP A 21 15.19 1.18 19.22
CA ASP A 21 16.37 1.54 20.02
C ASP A 21 17.48 0.45 19.95
N GLU A 22 17.09 -0.81 19.97
CA GLU A 22 18.00 -1.94 19.81
C GLU A 22 18.51 -2.04 18.37
N GLY A 23 17.63 -1.93 17.39
CA GLY A 23 18.01 -1.95 15.97
C GLY A 23 18.95 -0.82 15.61
N PHE A 24 18.68 0.40 16.08
CA PHE A 24 19.58 1.54 15.85
C PHE A 24 20.92 1.38 16.59
N SER A 25 20.94 0.78 17.77
CA SER A 25 22.19 0.43 18.46
C SER A 25 23.04 -0.55 17.63
N ALA A 26 22.40 -1.55 17.02
CA ALA A 26 23.06 -2.48 16.09
C ALA A 26 23.60 -1.77 14.84
N VAL A 27 22.87 -0.79 14.28
CA VAL A 27 23.34 0.07 13.17
C VAL A 27 24.63 0.81 13.58
N LEU A 28 24.64 1.47 14.73
CA LEU A 28 25.82 2.20 15.22
C LEU A 28 27.03 1.28 15.40
N ALA A 29 26.82 0.10 15.99
CA ALA A 29 27.88 -0.89 16.20
C ALA A 29 28.44 -1.41 14.86
N THR A 30 27.54 -1.73 13.91
CA THR A 30 27.91 -2.22 12.57
C THR A 30 28.67 -1.15 11.79
N PHE A 31 28.15 0.08 11.72
CA PHE A 31 28.81 1.17 11.00
C PHE A 31 30.17 1.53 11.60
N LYS A 32 30.26 1.53 12.94
CA LYS A 32 31.55 1.75 13.62
C LYS A 32 32.54 0.64 13.30
N SER A 33 32.15 -0.62 13.44
CA SER A 33 33.01 -1.78 13.16
C SER A 33 33.46 -1.81 11.71
N ALA A 34 32.53 -1.61 10.75
CA ALA A 34 32.87 -1.57 9.33
C ALA A 34 33.83 -0.41 9.00
N ALA A 35 33.66 0.78 9.64
CA ALA A 35 34.57 1.91 9.46
C ALA A 35 35.95 1.63 10.03
N ASP A 36 36.05 1.05 11.23
CA ASP A 36 37.32 0.66 11.84
C ASP A 36 38.08 -0.34 10.94
N LEU A 37 37.39 -1.34 10.46
CA LEU A 37 37.96 -2.37 9.55
C LEU A 37 38.33 -1.81 8.18
N ALA A 38 37.56 -0.86 7.61
CA ALA A 38 37.90 -0.22 6.35
C ALA A 38 39.14 0.68 6.41
N GLU A 39 39.49 1.17 7.59
CA GLU A 39 40.76 1.90 7.84
C GLU A 39 41.96 0.95 7.92
N GLU A 40 41.77 -0.31 8.32
CA GLU A 40 42.80 -1.29 8.56
C GLU A 40 43.02 -2.25 7.37
N PHE A 41 41.91 -2.67 6.70
CA PHE A 41 41.95 -3.65 5.61
C PHE A 41 41.62 -3.00 4.25
N ASP A 42 42.03 -3.66 3.20
CA ASP A 42 41.68 -3.27 1.83
C ASP A 42 40.42 -4.06 1.37
N TYR A 43 39.26 -3.48 1.60
CA TYR A 43 37.96 -3.99 1.17
C TYR A 43 36.97 -2.84 0.99
N ILE A 44 35.81 -3.13 0.40
CA ILE A 44 34.75 -2.15 0.19
C ILE A 44 33.51 -2.61 0.98
N PHE A 45 33.01 -1.74 1.86
CA PHE A 45 31.74 -1.96 2.54
C PHE A 45 30.62 -1.30 1.75
N CYS A 46 29.56 -2.06 1.41
CA CYS A 46 28.39 -1.59 0.67
C CYS A 46 27.17 -1.58 1.59
N HIS A 47 26.48 -0.43 1.70
CA HIS A 47 25.25 -0.34 2.46
C HIS A 47 24.33 0.74 1.86
N GLY A 48 23.02 0.45 1.85
CA GLY A 48 21.95 1.35 1.41
C GLY A 48 21.20 2.00 2.59
N GLU A 49 19.92 2.32 2.41
CA GLU A 49 18.97 2.80 3.42
C GLU A 49 19.29 4.17 4.01
N ALA A 50 18.89 5.22 3.30
CA ALA A 50 19.19 6.61 3.65
C ALA A 50 18.70 7.00 5.06
N LEU A 51 17.60 6.41 5.55
CA LEU A 51 17.08 6.58 6.91
C LEU A 51 18.17 6.35 7.96
N LEU A 52 18.91 5.24 7.84
CA LEU A 52 19.92 4.85 8.85
C LEU A 52 21.09 5.85 8.87
N TYR A 53 21.51 6.31 7.69
CA TYR A 53 22.54 7.36 7.59
C TYR A 53 22.05 8.70 8.14
N GLU A 54 20.79 9.08 7.89
CA GLU A 54 20.19 10.30 8.44
C GLU A 54 20.18 10.29 9.97
N GLU A 55 19.86 9.14 10.57
CA GLU A 55 19.88 8.99 12.01
C GLU A 55 21.31 8.95 12.60
N VAL A 56 22.25 8.34 11.90
CA VAL A 56 23.69 8.38 12.29
C VAL A 56 24.24 9.80 12.16
N GLU A 57 23.87 10.56 11.14
CA GLU A 57 24.25 11.98 11.00
C GLU A 57 23.79 12.80 12.22
N LYS A 58 22.55 12.59 12.67
CA LYS A 58 21.93 13.31 13.80
C LYS A 58 22.52 12.89 15.16
N LYS A 59 22.68 11.59 15.40
CA LYS A 59 22.98 11.03 16.73
C LYS A 59 24.45 10.67 16.95
N ALA A 60 25.21 10.43 15.86
CA ALA A 60 26.63 10.07 15.90
C ALA A 60 27.46 10.83 14.82
N PRO A 61 27.48 12.19 14.82
CA PRO A 61 28.05 12.99 13.73
C PRO A 61 29.55 12.73 13.50
N ALA A 62 30.31 12.32 14.53
CA ALA A 62 31.70 11.94 14.37
C ALA A 62 31.88 10.67 13.53
N LEU A 63 31.03 9.66 13.74
CA LEU A 63 30.98 8.44 12.91
C LEU A 63 30.56 8.77 11.48
N PHE A 64 29.51 9.59 11.31
CA PHE A 64 29.06 10.03 9.99
C PHE A 64 30.18 10.71 9.19
N LYS A 65 30.97 11.59 9.82
CA LYS A 65 32.12 12.24 9.19
C LYS A 65 33.21 11.24 8.77
N ARG A 66 33.46 10.17 9.56
CA ARG A 66 34.35 9.08 9.15
C ARG A 66 33.85 8.35 7.92
N ILE A 67 32.53 8.01 7.90
CA ILE A 67 31.90 7.35 6.75
C ILE A 67 32.03 8.22 5.48
N LEU A 68 31.75 9.53 5.56
CA LEU A 68 31.98 10.46 4.44
C LEU A 68 33.40 10.41 3.90
N ASN A 69 34.42 10.32 4.78
CA ASN A 69 35.81 10.20 4.37
C ASN A 69 36.11 8.85 3.71
N LEU A 70 35.49 7.75 4.17
CA LEU A 70 35.65 6.42 3.58
C LEU A 70 34.97 6.34 2.21
N VAL A 71 33.82 6.99 2.03
CA VAL A 71 33.16 7.12 0.72
C VAL A 71 34.08 7.84 -0.28
N LYS A 72 34.68 8.97 0.11
CA LYS A 72 35.65 9.71 -0.73
C LYS A 72 36.87 8.88 -1.10
N LYS A 73 37.28 7.93 -0.26
CA LYS A 73 38.38 6.99 -0.50
C LYS A 73 38.00 5.74 -1.28
N GLY A 74 36.71 5.56 -1.60
CA GLY A 74 36.17 4.37 -2.29
C GLY A 74 36.17 3.10 -1.44
N LYS A 75 36.33 3.20 -0.11
CA LYS A 75 36.28 2.07 0.84
C LYS A 75 34.90 1.83 1.45
N TRP A 76 33.99 2.74 1.21
CA TRP A 76 32.58 2.64 1.58
C TRP A 76 31.73 3.10 0.39
N VAL A 77 30.73 2.33 0.01
CA VAL A 77 29.84 2.65 -1.10
C VAL A 77 28.40 2.67 -0.60
N VAL A 78 27.71 3.81 -0.82
CA VAL A 78 26.27 3.89 -0.64
C VAL A 78 25.59 3.30 -1.88
N THR A 79 24.69 2.33 -1.69
CA THR A 79 24.06 1.56 -2.75
C THR A 79 22.54 1.53 -2.57
N GLY A 80 21.79 0.87 -3.46
CA GLY A 80 20.34 0.69 -3.36
C GLY A 80 19.53 1.94 -3.69
N GLY A 81 19.84 3.09 -3.12
CA GLY A 81 19.18 4.36 -3.40
C GLY A 81 17.80 4.54 -2.79
N TRP A 82 17.34 3.65 -1.92
CA TRP A 82 16.07 3.71 -1.20
C TRP A 82 16.18 4.52 0.10
N TYR A 83 15.07 5.10 0.57
CA TYR A 83 15.01 5.63 1.94
C TYR A 83 15.22 4.52 2.97
N LEU A 84 14.53 3.39 2.79
CA LEU A 84 14.81 2.09 3.42
C LEU A 84 14.36 0.96 2.48
N GLN A 85 14.59 -0.31 2.83
CA GLN A 85 14.12 -1.46 2.05
C GLN A 85 12.65 -1.77 2.36
N PRO A 86 11.67 -1.30 1.54
CA PRO A 86 10.25 -1.41 1.85
C PRO A 86 9.65 -2.73 1.39
N ASP A 87 8.45 -3.05 1.88
CA ASP A 87 7.52 -3.87 1.09
C ASP A 87 7.21 -3.16 -0.23
N VAL A 88 7.17 -3.90 -1.33
CA VAL A 88 6.98 -3.35 -2.68
C VAL A 88 5.81 -3.98 -3.42
N LEU A 89 4.87 -4.59 -2.69
CA LEU A 89 3.63 -5.15 -3.21
C LEU A 89 2.39 -4.39 -2.68
N MET A 90 2.36 -4.03 -1.39
CA MET A 90 1.21 -3.37 -0.76
C MET A 90 1.13 -1.85 -0.97
N PRO A 91 2.25 -1.09 -0.91
CA PRO A 91 2.21 0.35 -1.14
C PRO A 91 1.80 0.71 -2.57
N CYS A 92 1.21 1.90 -2.77
CA CYS A 92 0.93 2.37 -4.11
C CYS A 92 2.19 2.74 -4.88
N GLY A 93 2.09 2.84 -6.21
CA GLY A 93 3.25 3.15 -7.05
C GLY A 93 3.94 4.46 -6.69
N GLU A 94 3.18 5.48 -6.25
CA GLU A 94 3.75 6.75 -5.81
C GLU A 94 4.54 6.62 -4.50
N SER A 95 4.12 5.79 -3.56
CA SER A 95 4.88 5.53 -2.33
C SER A 95 6.23 4.87 -2.62
N ILE A 96 6.29 4.00 -3.63
CA ILE A 96 7.56 3.44 -4.12
C ILE A 96 8.44 4.53 -4.77
N VAL A 97 7.82 5.40 -5.57
CA VAL A 97 8.52 6.57 -6.16
C VAL A 97 9.15 7.44 -5.06
N ARG A 98 8.41 7.70 -3.96
CA ARG A 98 8.90 8.51 -2.83
C ARG A 98 10.03 7.84 -2.06
N GLN A 99 10.01 6.52 -1.91
CA GLN A 99 11.13 5.78 -1.32
C GLN A 99 12.45 6.05 -2.08
N ILE A 100 12.39 6.02 -3.41
CA ILE A 100 13.56 6.28 -4.26
C ILE A 100 13.91 7.76 -4.27
N GLU A 101 12.92 8.65 -4.43
CA GLU A 101 13.11 10.10 -4.45
C GLU A 101 13.84 10.59 -3.20
N VAL A 102 13.32 10.25 -2.02
CA VAL A 102 13.87 10.67 -0.72
C VAL A 102 15.26 10.06 -0.50
N GLY A 103 15.45 8.78 -0.83
CA GLY A 103 16.72 8.09 -0.66
C GLY A 103 17.81 8.64 -1.57
N GLN A 104 17.55 8.76 -2.88
CA GLN A 104 18.52 9.28 -3.84
C GLN A 104 18.86 10.75 -3.58
N LYS A 105 17.86 11.58 -3.21
CA LYS A 105 18.08 12.98 -2.85
C LYS A 105 19.02 13.10 -1.65
N TYR A 106 18.81 12.32 -0.59
CA TYR A 106 19.67 12.31 0.58
C TYR A 106 21.12 11.89 0.22
N PHE A 107 21.31 10.82 -0.53
CA PHE A 107 22.63 10.37 -0.94
C PHE A 107 23.34 11.37 -1.85
N GLN A 108 22.62 11.99 -2.78
CA GLN A 108 23.19 13.03 -3.63
C GLN A 108 23.62 14.26 -2.84
N GLU A 109 22.80 14.74 -1.90
CA GLU A 109 23.09 15.93 -1.08
C GLU A 109 24.24 15.69 -0.10
N LYS A 110 24.29 14.52 0.55
CA LYS A 110 25.26 14.23 1.61
C LYS A 110 26.56 13.60 1.14
N PHE A 111 26.49 12.75 0.15
CA PHE A 111 27.64 11.95 -0.35
C PHE A 111 28.08 12.34 -1.77
N GLY A 112 27.27 13.13 -2.50
CA GLY A 112 27.51 13.48 -3.89
C GLY A 112 27.34 12.30 -4.85
N VAL A 113 26.63 11.26 -4.43
CA VAL A 113 26.45 10.00 -5.19
C VAL A 113 24.97 9.73 -5.41
N LYS A 114 24.63 9.31 -6.62
CA LYS A 114 23.32 8.75 -6.97
C LYS A 114 23.51 7.25 -7.24
N PRO A 115 23.02 6.34 -6.39
CA PRO A 115 23.12 4.89 -6.64
C PRO A 115 22.44 4.50 -7.94
N GLU A 116 23.08 3.65 -8.74
CA GLU A 116 22.58 3.20 -10.05
C GLU A 116 22.12 1.74 -10.05
N VAL A 117 22.33 1.00 -8.94
CA VAL A 117 21.82 -0.36 -8.76
C VAL A 117 20.92 -0.37 -7.54
N ALA A 118 19.67 -0.76 -7.74
CA ALA A 118 18.72 -0.94 -6.65
C ALA A 118 19.05 -2.24 -5.89
N THR A 119 18.85 -2.21 -4.57
CA THR A 119 19.01 -3.41 -3.72
C THR A 119 17.81 -3.51 -2.78
N ASN A 120 17.14 -4.65 -2.80
CA ASN A 120 16.05 -4.95 -1.88
C ASN A 120 16.10 -6.44 -1.56
N TYR A 121 16.87 -6.79 -0.54
CA TYR A 121 17.29 -8.16 -0.30
C TYR A 121 16.23 -9.01 0.37
N ASP A 122 15.48 -8.46 1.30
CA ASP A 122 14.60 -9.26 2.17
C ASP A 122 13.10 -9.03 1.99
N SER A 123 12.67 -8.12 1.11
CA SER A 123 11.25 -7.97 0.78
C SER A 123 10.66 -9.24 0.18
N PHE A 124 9.44 -9.58 0.60
CA PHE A 124 8.86 -10.92 0.42
C PHE A 124 8.29 -11.20 -0.97
N GLY A 125 8.34 -10.22 -1.85
CA GLY A 125 7.97 -10.30 -3.26
C GLY A 125 8.15 -8.95 -3.95
N HIS A 126 8.13 -8.92 -5.29
CA HIS A 126 8.40 -7.71 -6.06
C HIS A 126 7.37 -7.54 -7.17
N SER A 127 6.73 -6.36 -7.21
CA SER A 127 5.78 -6.00 -8.27
C SER A 127 6.48 -5.71 -9.59
N LEU A 128 5.94 -6.19 -10.68
CA LEU A 128 6.46 -5.94 -12.04
C LEU A 128 6.48 -4.43 -12.41
N GLY A 129 5.62 -3.62 -11.80
CA GLY A 129 5.61 -2.15 -11.98
C GLY A 129 6.89 -1.46 -11.51
N LEU A 130 7.68 -2.10 -10.63
CA LEU A 130 9.00 -1.60 -10.23
C LEU A 130 9.96 -1.41 -11.41
N VAL A 131 9.85 -2.24 -12.44
CA VAL A 131 10.74 -2.19 -13.61
C VAL A 131 10.70 -0.81 -14.25
N GLN A 132 9.50 -0.32 -14.57
CA GLN A 132 9.33 0.99 -15.19
C GLN A 132 9.75 2.12 -14.24
N ILE A 133 9.39 2.04 -12.95
CA ILE A 133 9.78 3.03 -11.93
C ILE A 133 11.31 3.12 -11.86
N MET A 134 12.01 2.00 -11.66
CA MET A 134 13.46 1.97 -11.57
C MET A 134 14.12 2.47 -12.86
N LYS A 135 13.62 2.06 -14.02
CA LYS A 135 14.15 2.50 -15.31
C LYS A 135 14.06 4.02 -15.46
N LYS A 136 12.92 4.62 -15.12
CA LYS A 136 12.70 6.07 -15.18
C LYS A 136 13.50 6.87 -14.12
N PHE A 137 13.98 6.23 -13.05
CA PHE A 137 14.96 6.78 -12.11
C PHE A 137 16.42 6.59 -12.56
N GLY A 138 16.68 5.85 -13.64
CA GLY A 138 18.00 5.63 -14.23
C GLY A 138 18.77 4.46 -13.60
N TYR A 139 18.10 3.55 -12.92
CA TYR A 139 18.74 2.33 -12.43
C TYR A 139 19.18 1.43 -13.60
N LYS A 140 20.34 0.79 -13.40
CA LYS A 140 21.00 -0.12 -14.37
C LYS A 140 20.91 -1.58 -13.98
N GLY A 141 20.50 -1.88 -12.74
CA GLY A 141 20.37 -3.23 -12.24
C GLY A 141 19.59 -3.29 -10.93
N TYR A 142 19.16 -4.49 -10.58
CA TYR A 142 18.42 -4.77 -9.33
C TYR A 142 18.92 -6.07 -8.69
N LEU A 143 19.30 -6.01 -7.40
CA LEU A 143 19.70 -7.16 -6.61
C LEU A 143 18.62 -7.55 -5.62
N ILE A 144 18.23 -8.84 -5.64
CA ILE A 144 17.22 -9.42 -4.75
C ILE A 144 17.71 -10.74 -4.15
N CYS A 145 17.11 -11.14 -3.02
CA CYS A 145 17.33 -12.47 -2.43
C CYS A 145 16.03 -13.28 -2.27
N ARG A 146 14.87 -12.65 -2.44
CA ARG A 146 13.55 -13.29 -2.38
C ARG A 146 12.73 -12.99 -3.63
N PRO A 147 11.75 -13.86 -3.99
CA PRO A 147 11.54 -15.23 -3.52
C PRO A 147 12.78 -16.12 -3.70
N GLY A 148 12.89 -17.21 -2.91
CA GLY A 148 13.96 -18.19 -3.11
C GLY A 148 13.79 -18.96 -4.42
N SER A 149 14.87 -19.53 -4.97
CA SER A 149 14.83 -20.34 -6.20
C SER A 149 13.98 -21.62 -6.11
N TRP A 150 13.62 -22.04 -4.92
CA TRP A 150 12.65 -23.13 -4.69
C TRP A 150 11.18 -22.67 -4.76
N GLN A 151 10.94 -21.37 -4.72
CA GLN A 151 9.62 -20.74 -4.78
C GLN A 151 9.31 -20.13 -6.14
N PHE A 152 10.35 -19.71 -6.86
CA PHE A 152 10.23 -19.10 -8.18
C PHE A 152 11.28 -19.69 -9.12
N ASP A 153 10.85 -20.12 -10.30
CA ASP A 153 11.74 -20.72 -11.33
C ASP A 153 12.43 -19.61 -12.15
N TYR A 154 13.58 -19.18 -11.67
CA TYR A 154 14.39 -18.17 -12.36
C TYR A 154 15.08 -18.78 -13.59
N PRO A 155 15.03 -18.13 -14.78
CA PRO A 155 15.67 -18.67 -15.99
C PRO A 155 17.19 -18.74 -15.85
N SER A 156 17.78 -17.86 -15.06
CA SER A 156 19.19 -17.84 -14.68
C SER A 156 19.42 -16.95 -13.47
N ARG A 157 20.66 -16.93 -12.94
CA ARG A 157 21.03 -16.03 -11.84
C ARG A 157 20.93 -14.56 -12.21
N PHE A 158 21.25 -14.21 -13.45
CA PHE A 158 21.04 -12.91 -14.06
C PHE A 158 20.02 -13.03 -15.17
N PHE A 159 18.95 -12.27 -15.09
CA PHE A 159 17.87 -12.26 -16.08
C PHE A 159 17.39 -10.84 -16.34
N ASN A 160 16.74 -10.63 -17.48
CA ASN A 160 16.03 -9.39 -17.72
C ASN A 160 14.61 -9.47 -17.16
N TRP A 161 14.25 -8.49 -16.36
CA TRP A 161 12.88 -8.31 -15.89
C TRP A 161 12.20 -7.29 -16.78
N VAL A 162 11.13 -7.70 -17.48
CA VAL A 162 10.51 -6.95 -18.56
C VAL A 162 9.06 -6.60 -18.23
N ALA A 163 8.75 -5.30 -18.18
CA ALA A 163 7.40 -4.80 -17.91
C ALA A 163 6.56 -4.68 -19.19
N PRO A 164 5.21 -4.60 -19.09
CA PRO A 164 4.32 -4.52 -20.24
C PRO A 164 4.49 -3.27 -21.11
N ASP A 165 5.03 -2.17 -20.54
CA ASP A 165 5.38 -0.95 -21.29
C ASP A 165 6.63 -1.09 -22.17
N GLY A 166 7.28 -2.28 -22.13
CA GLY A 166 8.53 -2.58 -22.84
C GLY A 166 9.79 -2.18 -22.06
N SER A 167 9.67 -1.56 -20.89
CA SER A 167 10.82 -1.29 -20.03
C SER A 167 11.46 -2.61 -19.57
N SER A 168 12.80 -2.62 -19.46
CA SER A 168 13.57 -3.78 -19.03
C SER A 168 14.72 -3.35 -18.13
N ILE A 169 15.00 -4.18 -17.10
CA ILE A 169 16.13 -4.00 -16.19
C ILE A 169 16.79 -5.35 -15.91
N PRO A 170 18.14 -5.44 -15.94
CA PRO A 170 18.85 -6.60 -15.46
C PRO A 170 18.60 -6.82 -13.96
N VAL A 171 18.24 -8.02 -13.57
CA VAL A 171 18.03 -8.43 -12.18
C VAL A 171 18.96 -9.58 -11.85
N SER A 172 19.51 -9.59 -10.65
CA SER A 172 20.22 -10.74 -10.12
C SER A 172 19.60 -11.23 -8.82
N HIS A 173 19.35 -12.54 -8.77
CA HIS A 173 18.89 -13.25 -7.58
C HIS A 173 20.07 -13.89 -6.85
N SER A 174 20.24 -13.60 -5.56
CA SER A 174 21.17 -14.26 -4.66
C SER A 174 20.44 -15.17 -3.68
N SER A 175 20.94 -16.34 -3.41
CA SER A 175 20.36 -17.27 -2.43
C SER A 175 20.38 -16.72 -0.98
N SER A 176 21.26 -15.77 -0.68
CA SER A 176 21.39 -15.17 0.65
C SER A 176 22.20 -13.88 0.58
N TYR A 177 21.81 -12.87 1.38
CA TYR A 177 22.53 -11.60 1.53
C TYR A 177 23.64 -11.64 2.60
N ASN A 178 23.66 -12.65 3.51
CA ASN A 178 24.57 -12.75 4.63
C ASN A 178 25.56 -13.90 4.52
N SER A 179 26.53 -13.92 5.40
CA SER A 179 27.42 -15.05 5.69
C SER A 179 27.49 -15.34 7.20
N VAL A 180 27.86 -16.56 7.56
CA VAL A 180 28.11 -16.92 8.94
C VAL A 180 29.35 -16.16 9.44
N LEU A 181 29.28 -15.58 10.64
CA LEU A 181 30.37 -14.85 11.29
C LEU A 181 31.66 -15.68 11.33
N GLY A 182 32.73 -15.13 10.79
CA GLY A 182 34.05 -15.79 10.74
C GLY A 182 34.15 -16.95 9.75
N ASN A 183 33.16 -17.12 8.84
CA ASN A 183 33.16 -18.17 7.82
C ASN A 183 32.75 -17.67 6.41
N ALA A 184 33.00 -16.41 6.09
CA ALA A 184 32.76 -15.88 4.73
C ALA A 184 33.54 -16.67 3.65
N VAL A 185 34.75 -17.13 3.95
CA VAL A 185 35.58 -17.96 3.05
C VAL A 185 34.87 -19.26 2.69
N GLY A 186 34.18 -19.90 3.62
CA GLY A 186 33.38 -21.08 3.34
C GLY A 186 32.32 -20.78 2.26
N LYS A 187 31.53 -19.71 2.41
CA LYS A 187 30.54 -19.28 1.40
C LYS A 187 31.21 -18.98 0.06
N ILE A 188 32.32 -18.23 0.04
CA ILE A 188 33.08 -17.90 -1.18
C ILE A 188 33.55 -19.17 -1.90
N LYS A 189 34.13 -20.13 -1.19
CA LYS A 189 34.58 -21.42 -1.77
C LYS A 189 33.42 -22.24 -2.31
N GLY A 190 32.29 -22.29 -1.57
CA GLY A 190 31.10 -22.99 -2.04
C GLY A 190 30.61 -22.46 -3.37
N TYR A 191 30.53 -21.14 -3.54
CA TYR A 191 30.19 -20.53 -4.82
C TYR A 191 31.21 -20.78 -5.92
N ALA A 192 32.49 -20.66 -5.59
CA ALA A 192 33.59 -20.86 -6.57
C ALA A 192 33.74 -22.29 -7.06
N CYS A 193 33.45 -23.27 -6.18
CA CYS A 193 33.69 -24.70 -6.47
C CYS A 193 32.39 -25.49 -6.73
N GLY A 194 31.22 -24.82 -6.75
CA GLY A 194 29.92 -25.49 -6.97
C GLY A 194 29.43 -26.33 -5.77
N ASP A 195 30.11 -26.26 -4.62
CA ASP A 195 29.73 -26.97 -3.39
C ASP A 195 28.95 -26.07 -2.43
N VAL A 196 27.73 -25.73 -2.82
CA VAL A 196 26.83 -24.91 -1.98
C VAL A 196 26.06 -25.74 -0.94
N ALA A 197 26.02 -27.06 -1.10
CA ALA A 197 25.22 -27.97 -0.28
C ALA A 197 25.68 -28.08 1.18
N GLY A 198 26.92 -27.76 1.48
CA GLY A 198 27.47 -27.84 2.85
C GLY A 198 27.28 -26.60 3.72
N MET A 199 26.71 -25.53 3.22
CA MET A 199 26.81 -24.21 3.82
C MET A 199 25.51 -23.61 4.35
N LEU A 200 24.42 -23.96 3.74
CA LEU A 200 23.06 -23.57 4.10
C LEU A 200 22.31 -24.86 4.38
N GLY A 201 21.53 -24.96 5.43
CA GLY A 201 20.73 -26.15 5.70
C GLY A 201 20.05 -26.68 4.43
N ALA A 202 19.78 -27.95 4.34
CA ALA A 202 19.32 -28.68 3.14
C ALA A 202 18.12 -28.04 2.40
N GLU A 203 17.38 -27.17 3.05
CA GLU A 203 16.20 -26.45 2.50
C GLU A 203 16.55 -25.27 1.56
N GLN A 204 17.77 -24.77 1.58
CA GLN A 204 18.18 -23.62 0.74
C GLN A 204 19.06 -24.02 -0.47
N THR A 205 19.27 -25.30 -0.70
CA THR A 205 20.17 -25.82 -1.74
C THR A 205 19.49 -26.21 -3.05
N ALA A 206 18.15 -26.18 -3.11
CA ALA A 206 17.43 -26.43 -4.36
C ALA A 206 17.66 -25.27 -5.33
N GLY A 207 18.48 -25.49 -6.35
CA GLY A 207 18.86 -24.47 -7.35
C GLY A 207 20.32 -24.03 -7.30
N SER A 208 21.17 -24.65 -6.46
CA SER A 208 22.62 -24.43 -6.50
C SER A 208 23.20 -24.93 -7.84
N ARG A 209 23.88 -24.02 -8.55
CA ARG A 209 24.55 -24.35 -9.84
C ARG A 209 25.75 -25.21 -9.61
N ALA A 210 25.96 -26.14 -10.58
CA ALA A 210 27.17 -26.95 -10.64
C ALA A 210 28.41 -26.14 -11.07
N ASP A 211 28.22 -25.00 -11.79
CA ASP A 211 29.32 -24.22 -12.36
C ASP A 211 29.22 -22.72 -12.07
N LEU A 212 30.35 -22.12 -11.74
CA LEU A 212 30.50 -20.66 -11.64
C LEU A 212 30.42 -20.05 -13.05
N GLU A 213 29.63 -18.99 -13.23
CA GLU A 213 29.62 -18.17 -14.45
C GLU A 213 30.99 -17.50 -14.65
N ASP A 214 31.28 -17.04 -15.87
CA ASP A 214 32.55 -16.33 -16.18
C ASP A 214 32.70 -15.08 -15.30
N VAL A 215 31.58 -14.40 -15.01
CA VAL A 215 31.45 -13.32 -14.02
C VAL A 215 30.33 -13.66 -13.05
N ASP A 216 30.62 -13.71 -11.77
CA ASP A 216 29.64 -13.99 -10.73
C ASP A 216 29.94 -13.19 -9.44
N TYR A 217 29.12 -13.33 -8.40
CA TYR A 217 29.30 -12.58 -7.16
C TYR A 217 28.90 -13.36 -5.92
N VAL A 218 29.39 -12.93 -4.77
CA VAL A 218 28.97 -13.39 -3.44
C VAL A 218 28.67 -12.17 -2.57
N LEU A 219 27.43 -12.12 -2.04
CA LEU A 219 27.09 -11.24 -0.94
C LEU A 219 27.63 -11.85 0.37
N TRP A 220 28.36 -11.08 1.16
CA TRP A 220 28.92 -11.57 2.42
C TRP A 220 28.94 -10.48 3.49
N GLY A 221 29.08 -10.87 4.72
CA GLY A 221 28.93 -10.06 5.93
C GLY A 221 27.76 -10.57 6.77
N VAL A 222 27.76 -10.28 8.06
CA VAL A 222 26.65 -10.66 8.96
C VAL A 222 25.49 -9.68 8.76
N GLY A 223 24.27 -10.20 8.66
CA GLY A 223 23.06 -9.43 8.40
C GLY A 223 22.02 -9.52 9.52
N ASN A 224 20.78 -9.07 9.23
CA ASN A 224 19.61 -8.96 10.09
C ASN A 224 19.81 -8.00 11.27
N HIS A 225 20.32 -8.48 12.39
CA HIS A 225 20.64 -7.69 13.57
C HIS A 225 21.96 -6.91 13.48
N GLY A 226 22.64 -7.00 12.32
CA GLY A 226 23.89 -6.28 12.06
C GLY A 226 25.14 -7.12 12.26
N GLY A 227 26.28 -6.46 12.13
CA GLY A 227 27.60 -7.07 12.24
C GLY A 227 28.51 -6.74 11.05
N GLY A 228 28.06 -6.99 9.82
CA GLY A 228 28.86 -6.80 8.61
C GLY A 228 30.12 -7.68 8.60
N PRO A 229 31.27 -7.17 8.14
CA PRO A 229 32.50 -7.97 8.10
C PRO A 229 33.10 -8.19 9.49
N SER A 230 33.76 -9.34 9.66
CA SER A 230 34.63 -9.56 10.81
C SER A 230 36.10 -9.46 10.41
N ARG A 231 36.95 -9.18 11.41
CA ARG A 231 38.45 -9.18 11.24
C ARG A 231 38.94 -10.52 10.71
N LYS A 232 38.38 -11.62 11.25
CA LYS A 232 38.73 -12.97 10.82
C LYS A 232 38.38 -13.18 9.35
N ASP A 233 37.16 -12.82 8.93
CA ASP A 233 36.74 -12.97 7.53
C ASP A 233 37.66 -12.21 6.57
N LEU A 234 38.03 -10.97 6.91
CA LEU A 234 38.94 -10.15 6.10
C LEU A 234 40.33 -10.74 6.00
N GLN A 235 40.90 -11.25 7.13
CA GLN A 235 42.20 -11.94 7.13
C GLN A 235 42.18 -13.22 6.30
N ASP A 236 41.10 -14.01 6.45
CA ASP A 236 40.95 -15.27 5.71
C ASP A 236 40.78 -15.01 4.20
N ILE A 237 39.97 -14.02 3.81
CA ILE A 237 39.77 -13.63 2.40
C ILE A 237 41.08 -13.11 1.80
N ALA A 238 41.87 -12.30 2.51
CA ALA A 238 43.16 -11.77 2.03
C ALA A 238 44.17 -12.90 1.72
N ASN A 239 44.06 -14.04 2.39
CA ASN A 239 44.93 -15.20 2.18
C ASN A 239 44.32 -16.25 1.23
N LEU A 240 43.07 -16.06 0.80
CA LEU A 240 42.33 -17.01 -0.04
C LEU A 240 42.84 -16.98 -1.48
N LYS A 241 43.18 -18.16 -2.02
CA LYS A 241 43.45 -18.35 -3.44
C LYS A 241 42.62 -19.51 -3.95
N ILE A 242 41.97 -19.31 -5.09
CA ILE A 242 41.18 -20.32 -5.76
C ILE A 242 41.73 -20.43 -7.20
N GLU A 243 42.00 -21.61 -7.65
CA GLU A 243 42.60 -21.89 -8.97
C GLU A 243 41.61 -21.41 -10.07
N ASP A 244 42.11 -20.71 -11.08
CA ASP A 244 41.37 -20.15 -12.21
C ASP A 244 40.25 -19.14 -11.85
N VAL A 245 40.20 -18.60 -10.60
CA VAL A 245 39.23 -17.61 -10.15
C VAL A 245 39.94 -16.35 -9.63
N GLU A 246 39.59 -15.21 -10.22
CA GLU A 246 39.97 -13.88 -9.71
C GLU A 246 38.93 -13.43 -8.65
N LEU A 247 39.37 -13.21 -7.41
CA LEU A 247 38.57 -12.67 -6.33
C LEU A 247 38.73 -11.15 -6.28
N VAL A 248 37.62 -10.40 -6.38
CA VAL A 248 37.65 -8.93 -6.43
C VAL A 248 36.70 -8.35 -5.38
N HIS A 249 37.20 -7.55 -4.41
CA HIS A 249 36.35 -6.71 -3.58
C HIS A 249 35.62 -5.69 -4.45
N SER A 250 34.30 -5.72 -4.42
CA SER A 250 33.47 -5.07 -5.43
C SER A 250 32.21 -4.40 -4.86
N THR A 251 31.42 -3.83 -5.75
CA THR A 251 30.12 -3.18 -5.46
C THR A 251 29.07 -3.68 -6.43
N PRO A 252 27.76 -3.50 -6.13
CA PRO A 252 26.69 -3.80 -7.07
C PRO A 252 26.88 -3.10 -8.43
N GLU A 253 27.29 -1.85 -8.45
CA GLU A 253 27.50 -1.08 -9.67
C GLU A 253 28.63 -1.66 -10.54
N ARG A 254 29.73 -2.10 -9.91
CA ARG A 254 30.84 -2.76 -10.63
C ARG A 254 30.41 -4.09 -11.21
N LEU A 255 29.61 -4.87 -10.46
CA LEU A 255 29.08 -6.15 -10.94
C LEU A 255 28.24 -5.97 -12.21
N PHE A 256 27.24 -5.04 -12.19
CA PHE A 256 26.37 -4.82 -13.36
C PHE A 256 27.08 -4.11 -14.53
N SER A 257 28.26 -3.55 -14.29
CA SER A 257 29.09 -2.96 -15.33
C SER A 257 30.10 -3.96 -15.93
N ASP A 258 30.23 -5.14 -15.35
CA ASP A 258 31.06 -6.22 -15.87
C ASP A 258 30.32 -7.04 -16.93
N ASN A 259 30.99 -7.98 -17.58
CA ASN A 259 30.44 -8.83 -18.65
C ASN A 259 29.61 -9.98 -18.07
N ILE A 260 28.48 -9.65 -17.39
CA ILE A 260 27.55 -10.65 -16.84
C ILE A 260 26.76 -11.34 -17.97
N HIS A 261 26.52 -12.63 -17.82
CA HIS A 261 25.66 -13.39 -18.73
C HIS A 261 24.19 -13.30 -18.31
N ILE A 262 23.33 -12.74 -19.19
CA ILE A 262 21.89 -12.66 -18.99
C ILE A 262 21.24 -13.90 -19.62
N GLY A 263 20.71 -14.81 -18.79
CA GLY A 263 20.24 -16.12 -19.26
C GLY A 263 18.74 -16.21 -19.57
N GLY A 264 18.00 -15.10 -19.68
CA GLY A 264 16.58 -15.12 -20.07
C GLY A 264 15.78 -13.91 -19.61
N GLU A 265 14.46 -13.98 -19.76
CA GLU A 265 13.53 -12.92 -19.40
C GLU A 265 12.47 -13.42 -18.41
N VAL A 266 12.04 -12.52 -17.48
CA VAL A 266 10.86 -12.70 -16.63
C VAL A 266 9.89 -11.56 -16.93
N LYS A 267 8.59 -11.88 -17.10
CA LYS A 267 7.52 -10.95 -17.51
C LYS A 267 6.34 -10.95 -16.55
N THR A 268 6.56 -11.37 -15.31
CA THR A 268 5.55 -11.42 -14.25
C THR A 268 6.10 -10.77 -12.99
N SER A 269 5.24 -10.38 -12.07
CA SER A 269 5.65 -10.08 -10.71
C SER A 269 6.34 -11.30 -10.10
N LEU A 270 7.36 -11.04 -9.28
CA LEU A 270 7.98 -12.08 -8.47
C LEU A 270 7.07 -12.34 -7.28
N ILE A 271 6.41 -13.49 -7.29
CA ILE A 271 5.34 -13.80 -6.34
C ILE A 271 5.84 -13.79 -4.90
N THR A 272 4.95 -13.44 -3.98
CA THR A 272 5.27 -13.46 -2.55
C THR A 272 5.62 -14.87 -2.09
N CYS A 273 6.68 -14.97 -1.32
CA CYS A 273 7.12 -16.22 -0.70
C CYS A 273 6.49 -16.46 0.69
N MET A 274 5.74 -15.47 1.19
CA MET A 274 5.17 -15.46 2.53
C MET A 274 3.75 -14.89 2.49
N PRO A 275 2.76 -15.67 2.00
CA PRO A 275 1.42 -15.15 1.72
C PRO A 275 0.68 -14.65 2.97
N GLY A 276 1.01 -15.17 4.16
CA GLY A 276 0.44 -14.71 5.43
C GLY A 276 0.69 -13.25 5.73
N CYS A 277 1.83 -12.69 5.28
CA CYS A 277 2.20 -11.30 5.47
C CYS A 277 1.16 -10.30 4.93
N TYR A 278 0.39 -10.69 3.92
CA TYR A 278 -0.58 -9.79 3.27
C TYR A 278 -1.96 -9.79 3.94
N ALA A 279 -2.18 -10.67 4.94
CA ALA A 279 -3.40 -10.73 5.76
C ALA A 279 -3.14 -10.55 7.26
N THR A 280 -1.87 -10.47 7.70
CA THR A 280 -1.45 -10.32 9.10
C THR A 280 -1.34 -8.84 9.46
N MET A 281 -1.62 -8.45 10.72
CA MET A 281 -1.69 -7.05 11.21
C MET A 281 -2.67 -6.19 10.37
N ALA A 282 -3.91 -6.66 10.25
CA ALA A 282 -4.92 -6.01 9.44
C ALA A 282 -5.17 -4.54 9.85
N LYS A 283 -5.14 -4.21 11.15
CA LYS A 283 -5.30 -2.83 11.64
C LYS A 283 -4.18 -1.91 11.16
N LEU A 284 -2.94 -2.39 11.17
CA LEU A 284 -1.80 -1.63 10.67
C LEU A 284 -1.92 -1.37 9.15
N LYS A 285 -2.33 -2.38 8.39
CA LYS A 285 -2.58 -2.27 6.95
C LYS A 285 -3.70 -1.28 6.62
N MET A 286 -4.79 -1.31 7.40
CA MET A 286 -5.88 -0.33 7.31
C MET A 286 -5.38 1.09 7.57
N ALA A 287 -4.62 1.27 8.67
CA ALA A 287 -4.04 2.57 9.03
C ALA A 287 -3.06 3.08 7.97
N TYR A 288 -2.24 2.19 7.40
CA TYR A 288 -1.33 2.52 6.31
C TYR A 288 -2.10 2.99 5.07
N ARG A 289 -3.06 2.20 4.57
CA ARG A 289 -3.85 2.55 3.38
C ARG A 289 -4.63 3.87 3.57
N GLU A 290 -5.25 4.08 4.75
CA GLU A 290 -5.93 5.35 5.04
C GLU A 290 -4.94 6.52 5.02
N THR A 291 -3.76 6.36 5.64
CA THR A 291 -2.74 7.41 5.68
C THR A 291 -2.21 7.73 4.28
N GLU A 292 -1.89 6.71 3.48
CA GLU A 292 -1.44 6.84 2.09
C GLU A 292 -2.47 7.60 1.24
N ASN A 293 -3.73 7.18 1.29
CA ASN A 293 -4.80 7.80 0.52
C ASN A 293 -5.05 9.26 0.93
N VAL A 294 -5.10 9.56 2.24
CA VAL A 294 -5.28 10.92 2.74
C VAL A 294 -4.08 11.81 2.43
N PHE A 295 -2.86 11.25 2.43
CA PHE A 295 -1.63 11.97 2.09
C PHE A 295 -1.69 12.47 0.63
N TYR A 296 -1.89 11.59 -0.34
CA TYR A 296 -1.94 11.96 -1.76
C TYR A 296 -3.18 12.81 -2.12
N ALA A 297 -4.32 12.56 -1.51
CA ALA A 297 -5.50 13.42 -1.64
C ALA A 297 -5.23 14.84 -1.12
N THR A 298 -4.52 14.97 0.01
CA THR A 298 -4.18 16.28 0.58
C THR A 298 -3.15 17.03 -0.28
N GLU A 299 -2.16 16.35 -0.86
CA GLU A 299 -1.23 16.99 -1.81
C GLU A 299 -1.97 17.60 -3.01
N LYS A 300 -2.97 16.89 -3.56
CA LYS A 300 -3.83 17.39 -4.63
C LYS A 300 -4.58 18.66 -4.20
N MET A 301 -5.22 18.65 -3.02
CA MET A 301 -5.95 19.82 -2.51
C MET A 301 -5.00 20.99 -2.22
N LEU A 302 -3.84 20.74 -1.60
CA LEU A 302 -2.82 21.75 -1.35
C LEU A 302 -2.31 22.39 -2.64
N SER A 303 -2.10 21.58 -3.69
CA SER A 303 -1.68 22.09 -5.01
C SER A 303 -2.71 23.06 -5.60
N ILE A 304 -4.00 22.74 -5.51
CA ILE A 304 -5.08 23.63 -5.95
C ILE A 304 -5.16 24.90 -5.07
N ALA A 305 -5.07 24.76 -3.75
CA ALA A 305 -5.09 25.90 -2.83
C ALA A 305 -3.91 26.84 -3.09
N LYS A 306 -2.71 26.30 -3.33
CA LYS A 306 -1.52 27.10 -3.65
C LYS A 306 -1.63 27.78 -5.00
N LEU A 307 -2.14 27.10 -6.04
CA LEU A 307 -2.47 27.71 -7.34
C LEU A 307 -3.47 28.84 -7.19
N ALA A 308 -4.40 28.73 -6.23
CA ALA A 308 -5.37 29.81 -5.89
C ALA A 308 -4.79 30.90 -4.97
N GLY A 309 -3.48 30.83 -4.62
CA GLY A 309 -2.77 31.83 -3.84
C GLY A 309 -2.61 31.52 -2.35
N TYR A 310 -2.84 30.28 -1.90
CA TYR A 310 -2.62 29.88 -0.50
C TYR A 310 -1.13 29.87 -0.18
N ASP A 311 -0.68 30.83 0.63
CA ASP A 311 0.71 30.90 1.11
C ASP A 311 0.83 30.11 2.41
N VAL A 312 1.41 28.91 2.30
CA VAL A 312 1.58 27.98 3.42
C VAL A 312 2.94 27.27 3.32
N ASP A 313 3.62 27.18 4.46
CA ASP A 313 4.81 26.32 4.59
C ASP A 313 4.36 24.84 4.65
N THR A 314 4.86 24.03 3.72
CA THR A 314 4.56 22.60 3.63
C THR A 314 5.68 21.70 4.17
N SER A 315 6.61 22.25 4.97
CA SER A 315 7.77 21.50 5.48
C SER A 315 7.38 20.27 6.31
N ASP A 316 6.28 20.37 7.09
CA ASP A 316 5.80 19.24 7.90
C ASP A 316 5.19 18.10 7.04
N MET A 317 4.76 18.38 5.81
CA MET A 317 4.34 17.30 4.88
C MET A 317 5.52 16.35 4.59
N LYS A 318 6.76 16.86 4.51
CA LYS A 318 7.96 16.02 4.36
C LYS A 318 8.23 15.16 5.61
N VAL A 319 7.85 15.66 6.80
CA VAL A 319 7.93 14.87 8.05
C VAL A 319 6.89 13.75 8.03
N ALA A 320 5.65 14.06 7.62
CA ALA A 320 4.59 13.07 7.48
C ALA A 320 4.96 12.00 6.44
N GLU A 321 5.52 12.41 5.30
CA GLU A 321 6.00 11.51 4.25
C GLU A 321 7.04 10.50 4.79
N LYS A 322 8.09 10.97 5.46
CA LYS A 322 9.13 10.10 6.03
C LYS A 322 8.60 9.12 7.07
N LYS A 323 7.60 9.53 7.86
CA LYS A 323 6.93 8.62 8.81
C LYS A 323 6.14 7.53 8.09
N MET A 324 5.40 7.88 7.04
CA MET A 324 4.69 6.93 6.20
C MET A 324 5.66 5.97 5.48
N LEU A 325 6.77 6.50 4.94
CA LEU A 325 7.79 5.71 4.28
C LEU A 325 8.48 4.71 5.23
N LEU A 326 8.72 5.10 6.51
CA LEU A 326 9.26 4.16 7.51
C LEU A 326 8.27 3.04 7.83
N ALA A 327 6.96 3.33 7.91
CA ALA A 327 5.93 2.32 8.12
C ALA A 327 5.83 1.30 6.97
N MET A 328 6.39 1.59 5.78
CA MET A 328 6.49 0.64 4.66
C MET A 328 7.57 -0.43 4.85
N PHE A 329 8.41 -0.34 5.89
CA PHE A 329 9.49 -1.29 6.12
C PHE A 329 8.97 -2.73 6.04
N HIS A 330 9.76 -3.63 5.43
CA HIS A 330 9.31 -4.97 5.07
C HIS A 330 9.01 -5.91 6.26
N ASP A 331 9.34 -5.51 7.50
CA ASP A 331 8.92 -6.20 8.74
C ASP A 331 7.84 -5.43 9.52
N ILE A 332 7.55 -4.16 9.19
CA ILE A 332 6.44 -3.41 9.80
C ILE A 332 5.15 -3.67 9.02
N LEU A 333 5.05 -3.19 7.78
CA LEU A 333 3.82 -3.28 7.00
C LEU A 333 3.35 -4.73 6.74
N PRO A 334 4.22 -5.69 6.42
CA PRO A 334 3.84 -7.11 6.31
C PRO A 334 3.35 -7.74 7.62
N GLY A 335 3.71 -7.19 8.77
CA GLY A 335 3.21 -7.69 10.07
C GLY A 335 4.06 -8.81 10.65
N THR A 336 5.36 -8.77 10.47
CA THR A 336 6.32 -9.79 10.92
C THR A 336 7.15 -9.38 12.13
N SER A 337 6.88 -8.19 12.69
CA SER A 337 7.54 -7.64 13.88
C SER A 337 6.90 -8.09 15.21
N ILE A 338 7.57 -7.72 16.30
CA ILE A 338 7.07 -7.86 17.68
C ILE A 338 5.92 -6.87 17.97
N PRO A 339 5.18 -7.02 19.11
CA PRO A 339 4.08 -6.09 19.46
C PRO A 339 4.50 -4.61 19.47
N GLU A 340 5.70 -4.33 19.97
CA GLU A 340 6.26 -2.98 20.01
C GLU A 340 6.49 -2.41 18.61
N GLY A 341 6.89 -3.24 17.64
CA GLY A 341 7.04 -2.83 16.24
C GLY A 341 5.70 -2.51 15.55
N GLU A 342 4.62 -3.25 15.87
CA GLU A 342 3.25 -2.90 15.45
C GLU A 342 2.84 -1.55 16.05
N GLN A 343 3.09 -1.34 17.34
CA GLN A 343 2.78 -0.09 18.02
C GLN A 343 3.54 1.09 17.40
N ASP A 344 4.84 0.97 17.18
CA ASP A 344 5.66 1.98 16.52
C ASP A 344 5.11 2.32 15.13
N GLY A 345 4.74 1.31 14.33
CA GLY A 345 4.10 1.51 13.02
C GLY A 345 2.78 2.28 13.12
N MET A 346 1.91 1.95 14.06
CA MET A 346 0.65 2.65 14.30
C MET A 346 0.86 4.11 14.75
N GLU A 347 1.86 4.36 15.60
CA GLU A 347 2.21 5.71 16.04
C GLU A 347 2.75 6.57 14.90
N LEU A 348 3.66 6.04 14.07
CA LEU A 348 4.17 6.71 12.88
C LEU A 348 3.04 7.14 11.94
N LEU A 349 2.12 6.21 11.64
CA LEU A 349 0.97 6.48 10.76
C LEU A 349 -0.02 7.47 11.37
N SER A 350 -0.28 7.39 12.68
CA SER A 350 -1.16 8.33 13.40
C SER A 350 -0.59 9.75 13.37
N MET A 351 0.72 9.91 13.61
CA MET A 351 1.42 11.20 13.53
C MET A 351 1.37 11.76 12.09
N ALA A 352 1.69 10.95 11.08
CA ALA A 352 1.63 11.36 9.69
C ALA A 352 0.21 11.82 9.32
N LYS A 353 -0.79 11.01 9.62
CA LYS A 353 -2.20 11.31 9.34
C LYS A 353 -2.69 12.59 10.04
N LYS A 354 -2.26 12.86 11.28
CA LYS A 354 -2.61 14.09 12.00
C LYS A 354 -2.08 15.32 11.28
N ILE A 355 -0.80 15.35 10.92
CA ILE A 355 -0.18 16.44 10.16
C ILE A 355 -0.95 16.66 8.85
N VAL A 356 -1.15 15.59 8.07
CA VAL A 356 -1.82 15.66 6.77
C VAL A 356 -3.25 16.20 6.88
N LYS A 357 -4.02 15.75 7.87
CA LYS A 357 -5.39 16.24 8.10
C LYS A 357 -5.44 17.73 8.48
N ASP A 358 -4.45 18.24 9.19
CA ASP A 358 -4.37 19.66 9.51
C ASP A 358 -4.14 20.50 8.24
N TYR A 359 -3.23 20.09 7.37
CA TYR A 359 -3.01 20.72 6.05
C TYR A 359 -4.24 20.65 5.16
N ARG A 360 -4.92 19.49 5.11
CA ARG A 360 -6.17 19.34 4.35
C ARG A 360 -7.23 20.32 4.83
N THR A 361 -7.41 20.44 6.14
CA THR A 361 -8.38 21.37 6.73
C THR A 361 -8.03 22.82 6.39
N GLY A 362 -6.77 23.23 6.52
CA GLY A 362 -6.29 24.55 6.16
C GLY A 362 -6.51 24.90 4.68
N ALA A 363 -6.13 24.01 3.78
CA ALA A 363 -6.32 24.17 2.34
C ALA A 363 -7.81 24.26 1.96
N PHE A 364 -8.64 23.39 2.53
CA PHE A 364 -10.08 23.39 2.31
C PHE A 364 -10.73 24.69 2.77
N LEU A 365 -10.44 25.14 4.00
CA LEU A 365 -10.97 26.39 4.52
C LEU A 365 -10.50 27.59 3.69
N TYR A 366 -9.25 27.64 3.26
CA TYR A 366 -8.76 28.68 2.36
C TYR A 366 -9.59 28.78 1.07
N LEU A 367 -9.98 27.64 0.49
CA LEU A 367 -10.77 27.59 -0.75
C LEU A 367 -12.24 28.00 -0.56
N VAL A 368 -12.82 27.83 0.65
CA VAL A 368 -14.27 28.00 0.83
C VAL A 368 -14.66 29.23 1.65
N MET A 369 -13.80 29.80 2.51
CA MET A 369 -14.18 30.89 3.42
C MET A 369 -14.51 32.19 2.71
N GLY A 370 -14.00 32.44 1.51
CA GLY A 370 -14.34 33.61 0.68
C GLY A 370 -15.63 33.47 -0.13
N GLU A 371 -16.32 32.34 -0.07
CA GLU A 371 -17.58 32.11 -0.76
C GLU A 371 -18.73 32.97 -0.14
N ASP A 372 -19.87 33.07 -0.86
CA ASP A 372 -21.00 33.86 -0.42
C ASP A 372 -21.49 33.41 0.95
N VAL A 373 -21.75 34.36 1.84
CA VAL A 373 -22.32 34.12 3.18
C VAL A 373 -23.63 33.36 3.07
N ALA A 374 -23.83 32.41 3.97
CA ALA A 374 -25.04 31.60 4.02
C ALA A 374 -26.32 32.46 4.08
N LYS A 375 -27.33 32.05 3.32
CA LYS A 375 -28.67 32.67 3.41
C LYS A 375 -29.36 32.19 4.69
N GLU A 376 -30.45 32.89 5.05
CA GLU A 376 -31.26 32.49 6.21
C GLU A 376 -31.77 31.07 6.06
N GLY A 377 -31.49 30.21 7.05
CA GLY A 377 -31.90 28.82 7.08
C GLY A 377 -31.04 27.88 6.19
N GLU A 378 -30.03 28.39 5.49
CA GLU A 378 -29.12 27.62 4.67
C GLU A 378 -28.02 26.96 5.53
N PHE A 379 -27.77 25.66 5.26
CA PHE A 379 -26.60 24.93 5.73
C PHE A 379 -25.72 24.68 4.49
N PRO A 380 -24.72 25.52 4.22
CA PRO A 380 -23.86 25.33 3.02
C PRO A 380 -22.97 24.10 3.18
N VAL A 381 -22.97 23.24 2.16
CA VAL A 381 -22.10 22.08 2.07
C VAL A 381 -21.13 22.29 0.93
N PHE A 382 -19.84 22.20 1.22
CA PHE A 382 -18.78 22.29 0.22
C PHE A 382 -18.14 20.92 0.03
N VAL A 383 -17.94 20.56 -1.22
CA VAL A 383 -17.37 19.25 -1.61
C VAL A 383 -16.16 19.48 -2.51
N PHE A 384 -15.01 18.99 -2.09
CA PHE A 384 -13.80 18.96 -2.93
C PHE A 384 -13.68 17.61 -3.65
N ASN A 385 -13.57 17.64 -4.97
CA ASN A 385 -13.27 16.49 -5.81
C ASN A 385 -11.77 16.39 -6.06
N TYR A 386 -11.16 15.25 -5.71
CA TYR A 386 -9.73 15.00 -5.92
C TYR A 386 -9.38 14.50 -7.33
N MET A 387 -10.40 14.17 -8.14
CA MET A 387 -10.18 13.70 -9.51
C MET A 387 -10.03 14.88 -10.47
N PRO A 388 -9.13 14.79 -11.48
CA PRO A 388 -8.91 15.87 -12.43
C PRO A 388 -10.02 15.98 -13.50
N TYR A 389 -11.09 15.22 -13.38
CA TYR A 389 -12.27 15.22 -14.26
C TYR A 389 -13.56 15.35 -13.44
N GLU A 390 -14.67 15.70 -14.14
CA GLU A 390 -15.99 15.78 -13.53
C GLU A 390 -16.41 14.40 -13.02
N VAL A 391 -16.92 14.35 -11.79
CA VAL A 391 -17.38 13.12 -11.13
C VAL A 391 -18.83 13.28 -10.72
N GLN A 392 -19.65 12.25 -10.91
CA GLN A 392 -20.98 12.12 -10.33
C GLN A 392 -21.03 10.87 -9.47
N THR A 393 -21.07 11.05 -8.16
CA THR A 393 -20.98 9.97 -7.16
C THR A 393 -21.87 10.28 -5.96
N PRO A 394 -22.32 9.28 -5.18
CA PRO A 394 -22.97 9.53 -3.91
C PRO A 394 -22.06 10.26 -2.91
N ILE A 395 -22.56 11.35 -2.36
CA ILE A 395 -21.88 12.19 -1.38
C ILE A 395 -22.63 12.06 -0.06
N THR A 396 -21.90 11.72 1.00
CA THR A 396 -22.45 11.65 2.35
C THR A 396 -21.86 12.78 3.20
N VAL A 397 -22.70 13.54 3.89
CA VAL A 397 -22.26 14.59 4.79
C VAL A 397 -23.13 14.64 6.04
N GLU A 398 -22.53 15.05 7.15
CA GLU A 398 -23.23 15.31 8.41
C GLU A 398 -23.14 16.78 8.82
N PHE A 399 -24.23 17.30 9.40
CA PHE A 399 -24.28 18.63 9.99
C PHE A 399 -25.23 18.65 11.20
N SER A 400 -25.13 19.69 12.02
CA SER A 400 -26.02 19.87 13.15
C SER A 400 -27.01 21.00 12.88
N LEU A 401 -28.27 20.83 13.31
CA LEU A 401 -29.24 21.93 13.36
C LEU A 401 -28.76 22.99 14.34
N ALA A 402 -29.21 24.24 14.16
CA ALA A 402 -28.89 25.34 15.08
C ALA A 402 -29.33 25.02 16.52
N ASP A 403 -30.53 24.51 16.68
CA ASP A 403 -31.11 24.09 17.97
C ASP A 403 -31.48 22.61 17.96
N GLN A 404 -31.46 21.99 19.12
CA GLN A 404 -31.99 20.64 19.36
C GLN A 404 -33.51 20.65 19.22
N ASN A 405 -34.05 19.76 18.41
CA ASN A 405 -35.48 19.56 18.29
C ASN A 405 -35.97 18.39 19.18
N TRP A 406 -36.81 18.73 20.14
CA TRP A 406 -37.41 17.80 21.11
C TRP A 406 -38.88 17.49 20.79
N SER A 407 -39.41 17.90 19.63
CA SER A 407 -40.80 17.67 19.25
C SER A 407 -41.07 16.17 19.10
N GLU A 408 -42.21 15.73 19.61
CA GLU A 408 -42.73 14.37 19.38
C GLU A 408 -43.63 14.31 18.13
N GLU A 409 -43.95 15.44 17.51
CA GLU A 409 -44.86 15.53 16.34
C GLU A 409 -44.11 15.56 15.01
N PHE A 410 -42.96 16.22 14.96
CA PHE A 410 -42.20 16.38 13.72
C PHE A 410 -40.69 16.29 13.95
N HIS A 411 -40.00 15.93 12.89
CA HIS A 411 -38.54 16.04 12.76
C HIS A 411 -38.20 16.93 11.55
N TYR A 412 -36.97 17.41 11.50
CA TYR A 412 -36.47 18.15 10.32
C TYR A 412 -35.88 17.19 9.29
N THR A 413 -36.32 17.31 8.02
CA THR A 413 -35.80 16.58 6.89
C THR A 413 -34.98 17.51 6.01
N PRO A 414 -33.67 17.23 5.78
CA PRO A 414 -32.84 17.98 4.84
C PRO A 414 -33.32 17.86 3.40
N VAL A 415 -33.19 18.96 2.65
CA VAL A 415 -33.42 19.06 1.19
C VAL A 415 -32.20 19.73 0.58
N VAL A 416 -31.67 19.18 -0.50
CA VAL A 416 -30.42 19.62 -1.14
C VAL A 416 -30.68 20.33 -2.44
N TYR A 417 -30.01 21.46 -2.66
CA TYR A 417 -30.07 22.26 -3.88
C TYR A 417 -28.68 22.39 -4.51
N LEU A 418 -28.61 22.26 -5.81
CA LEU A 418 -27.44 22.57 -6.64
C LEU A 418 -27.85 23.66 -7.65
N ASP A 419 -27.12 24.77 -7.68
CA ASP A 419 -27.39 25.94 -8.56
C ASP A 419 -28.84 26.45 -8.51
N GLY A 420 -29.51 26.27 -7.35
CA GLY A 420 -30.89 26.72 -7.10
C GLY A 420 -31.96 25.72 -7.46
N GLU A 421 -31.61 24.57 -8.01
CA GLU A 421 -32.52 23.47 -8.30
C GLU A 421 -32.44 22.40 -7.20
N GLU A 422 -33.62 21.90 -6.75
CA GLU A 422 -33.70 20.79 -5.80
C GLU A 422 -33.22 19.50 -6.48
N ILE A 423 -32.29 18.79 -5.84
CA ILE A 423 -31.80 17.50 -6.30
C ILE A 423 -32.23 16.37 -5.36
N PRO A 424 -32.35 15.13 -5.84
CA PRO A 424 -32.67 13.97 -5.00
C PRO A 424 -31.68 13.83 -3.84
N SER A 425 -32.20 13.63 -2.64
CA SER A 425 -31.44 13.44 -1.41
C SER A 425 -32.16 12.53 -0.45
N GLN A 426 -31.42 11.84 0.41
CA GLN A 426 -31.96 10.87 1.36
C GLN A 426 -31.33 11.11 2.73
N THR A 427 -32.17 11.22 3.77
CA THR A 427 -31.69 11.21 5.16
C THR A 427 -31.44 9.77 5.57
N ILE A 428 -30.26 9.49 6.08
CA ILE A 428 -29.84 8.20 6.63
C ILE A 428 -29.44 8.35 8.10
N LYS A 429 -29.24 7.22 8.80
CA LYS A 429 -28.84 7.23 10.22
C LYS A 429 -27.51 7.95 10.39
N GLU A 430 -27.49 8.94 11.28
CA GLU A 430 -26.29 9.67 11.66
C GLU A 430 -25.31 8.79 12.44
N GLY A 431 -24.04 9.23 12.56
CA GLY A 431 -22.97 8.47 13.21
C GLY A 431 -23.07 8.43 14.75
N SER A 432 -23.93 9.26 15.36
CA SER A 432 -24.18 9.27 16.80
C SER A 432 -25.41 8.42 17.17
N THR A 433 -25.59 8.13 18.44
CA THR A 433 -26.75 7.38 18.97
C THR A 433 -27.71 8.29 19.74
N LEU A 434 -27.88 9.54 19.28
CA LEU A 434 -28.74 10.53 19.92
C LEU A 434 -30.24 10.16 19.73
N ASN A 435 -31.02 10.35 20.78
CA ASN A 435 -32.47 10.14 20.77
C ASN A 435 -33.26 11.38 20.29
N LEU A 436 -32.57 12.48 20.07
CA LEU A 436 -33.19 13.75 19.70
C LEU A 436 -32.82 14.14 18.26
N ASP A 437 -33.66 14.95 17.65
CA ASP A 437 -33.47 15.43 16.29
C ASP A 437 -32.56 16.69 16.29
N TRP A 438 -31.28 16.46 16.18
CA TRP A 438 -30.24 17.51 16.14
C TRP A 438 -29.19 17.26 15.06
N ARG A 439 -28.52 16.08 15.05
CA ARG A 439 -27.54 15.70 14.05
C ARG A 439 -28.25 15.13 12.83
N LYS A 440 -27.85 15.57 11.64
CA LYS A 440 -28.39 15.09 10.35
C LYS A 440 -27.30 14.48 9.52
N ARG A 441 -27.57 13.32 8.94
CA ARG A 441 -26.72 12.70 7.93
C ARG A 441 -27.52 12.53 6.66
N ILE A 442 -27.00 13.05 5.56
CA ILE A 442 -27.66 13.00 4.26
C ILE A 442 -26.74 12.36 3.22
N VAL A 443 -27.36 11.68 2.27
CA VAL A 443 -26.71 11.22 1.06
C VAL A 443 -27.45 11.81 -0.14
N PHE A 444 -26.69 12.27 -1.14
CA PHE A 444 -27.19 12.84 -2.38
C PHE A 444 -26.20 12.61 -3.50
N GLU A 445 -26.63 12.74 -4.76
CA GLU A 445 -25.77 12.67 -5.93
C GLU A 445 -25.66 14.04 -6.58
N GLY A 446 -24.43 14.43 -6.94
CA GLY A 446 -24.20 15.70 -7.63
C GLY A 446 -22.98 15.65 -8.50
N LYS A 447 -22.98 16.50 -9.53
CA LYS A 447 -21.82 16.69 -10.39
C LYS A 447 -20.78 17.55 -9.66
N LEU A 448 -19.57 17.03 -9.54
CA LEU A 448 -18.45 17.67 -8.87
C LEU A 448 -17.46 18.20 -9.89
N LYS A 449 -17.06 19.46 -9.73
CA LYS A 449 -16.02 20.10 -10.56
C LYS A 449 -14.69 19.35 -10.45
N PRO A 450 -13.91 19.25 -11.53
CA PRO A 450 -12.57 18.67 -11.51
C PRO A 450 -11.66 19.40 -10.53
N MET A 451 -10.91 18.69 -9.70
CA MET A 451 -9.91 19.23 -8.76
C MET A 451 -10.36 20.54 -8.10
N GLY A 452 -11.60 20.58 -7.64
CA GLY A 452 -12.20 21.86 -7.19
C GLY A 452 -13.36 21.71 -6.24
N ILE A 453 -13.87 22.84 -5.78
CA ILE A 453 -14.99 22.97 -4.85
C ILE A 453 -16.31 23.07 -5.62
N THR A 454 -17.29 22.25 -5.20
CA THR A 454 -18.70 22.41 -5.57
C THR A 454 -19.50 22.74 -4.31
N LYS A 455 -20.33 23.81 -4.35
CA LYS A 455 -21.21 24.21 -3.26
C LYS A 455 -22.60 23.61 -3.45
N PHE A 456 -23.15 23.04 -2.39
CA PHE A 456 -24.54 22.62 -2.27
C PHE A 456 -25.20 23.40 -1.15
N SER A 457 -26.44 23.84 -1.35
CA SER A 457 -27.24 24.51 -0.34
C SER A 457 -28.21 23.52 0.27
N VAL A 458 -28.14 23.32 1.58
CA VAL A 458 -29.06 22.42 2.29
C VAL A 458 -30.01 23.25 3.14
N TYR A 459 -31.28 22.97 3.01
CA TYR A 459 -32.34 23.54 3.85
C TYR A 459 -33.08 22.40 4.56
N VAL A 460 -33.83 22.71 5.61
CA VAL A 460 -34.60 21.71 6.34
C VAL A 460 -36.08 22.01 6.32
N LYS A 461 -36.91 21.01 6.15
CA LYS A 461 -38.38 21.11 6.23
C LYS A 461 -38.92 20.28 7.39
N LYS A 462 -40.00 20.74 8.04
CA LYS A 462 -40.71 19.97 9.06
C LYS A 462 -41.46 18.80 8.41
N THR A 463 -41.23 17.60 8.92
CA THR A 463 -41.85 16.36 8.45
C THR A 463 -42.43 15.63 9.65
N PRO A 464 -43.68 15.14 9.59
CA PRO A 464 -44.27 14.35 10.67
C PRO A 464 -43.42 13.14 11.04
N ILE A 465 -43.25 12.85 12.33
CA ILE A 465 -42.51 11.65 12.76
C ILE A 465 -43.28 10.41 12.30
N LYS A 466 -42.60 9.60 11.51
CA LYS A 466 -43.01 8.23 11.20
C LYS A 466 -41.96 7.31 11.80
N SER A 467 -42.36 6.38 12.63
CA SER A 467 -41.45 5.36 13.14
C SER A 467 -40.82 4.61 11.94
N LYS A 468 -39.52 4.71 11.80
CA LYS A 468 -38.76 3.92 10.83
C LYS A 468 -38.09 2.80 11.61
N THR A 469 -38.63 1.61 11.51
CA THR A 469 -37.97 0.39 11.98
C THR A 469 -37.32 -0.31 10.79
N ALA A 470 -36.20 -0.94 11.04
CA ALA A 470 -35.60 -1.86 10.07
C ALA A 470 -36.60 -2.99 9.76
N GLU A 471 -36.86 -3.24 8.47
CA GLU A 471 -37.87 -4.21 8.04
C GLU A 471 -37.23 -5.58 7.75
N PRO A 472 -37.74 -6.68 8.34
CA PRO A 472 -37.28 -8.01 7.98
C PRO A 472 -37.41 -8.26 6.47
N CYS A 473 -36.38 -8.85 5.89
CA CYS A 473 -36.36 -9.19 4.47
C CYS A 473 -35.48 -10.42 4.21
N THR A 474 -35.33 -10.82 2.96
CA THR A 474 -34.35 -11.80 2.52
C THR A 474 -33.26 -11.11 1.70
N ILE A 475 -32.04 -11.60 1.74
CA ILE A 475 -30.95 -11.04 0.93
C ILE A 475 -31.29 -11.15 -0.56
N ASP A 476 -31.86 -12.27 -0.99
CA ASP A 476 -32.21 -12.54 -2.40
C ASP A 476 -33.15 -11.49 -2.97
N SER A 477 -34.04 -10.92 -2.16
CA SER A 477 -34.99 -9.87 -2.58
C SER A 477 -34.31 -8.56 -2.97
N TYR A 478 -33.09 -8.34 -2.50
CA TYR A 478 -32.29 -7.12 -2.72
C TYR A 478 -30.92 -7.41 -3.30
N LEU A 479 -30.71 -8.65 -3.81
CA LEU A 479 -29.41 -9.01 -4.38
C LEU A 479 -29.09 -8.11 -5.58
N PRO A 480 -27.92 -7.40 -5.56
CA PRO A 480 -27.51 -6.59 -6.68
C PRO A 480 -27.37 -7.42 -7.97
N LYS A 481 -27.76 -6.85 -9.12
CA LYS A 481 -27.75 -7.55 -10.41
C LYS A 481 -26.37 -8.10 -10.83
N LEU A 482 -25.29 -7.54 -10.27
CA LEU A 482 -23.92 -8.00 -10.53
C LEU A 482 -23.57 -9.31 -9.80
N LEU A 483 -24.38 -9.73 -8.82
CA LEU A 483 -24.19 -10.98 -8.09
C LEU A 483 -25.21 -12.03 -8.48
N ARG A 484 -24.76 -13.27 -8.66
CA ARG A 484 -25.61 -14.44 -8.90
C ARG A 484 -26.16 -15.06 -7.61
N GLU A 485 -25.50 -14.81 -6.49
CA GLU A 485 -25.83 -15.30 -5.14
C GLU A 485 -25.23 -14.38 -4.08
N PRO A 486 -25.66 -14.42 -2.81
CA PRO A 486 -25.15 -13.59 -1.74
C PRO A 486 -23.65 -13.79 -1.49
N ILE A 487 -22.99 -12.71 -1.04
CA ILE A 487 -21.62 -12.75 -0.52
C ILE A 487 -21.60 -13.61 0.75
N SER A 488 -20.56 -14.44 0.90
CA SER A 488 -20.42 -15.35 2.04
C SER A 488 -19.11 -15.14 2.78
N LEU A 489 -19.07 -15.58 4.03
CA LEU A 489 -17.89 -15.55 4.89
C LEU A 489 -17.51 -16.98 5.29
N GLU A 490 -16.24 -17.24 5.36
CA GLU A 490 -15.67 -18.48 5.89
C GLU A 490 -14.69 -18.20 7.02
N MET A 491 -14.80 -18.99 8.09
CA MET A 491 -13.75 -19.15 9.09
C MET A 491 -12.89 -20.34 8.67
N ARG A 492 -11.57 -20.17 8.61
CA ARG A 492 -10.63 -21.24 8.28
C ARG A 492 -9.67 -21.46 9.43
N GLU A 493 -9.33 -22.71 9.71
CA GLU A 493 -8.25 -23.05 10.63
C GLU A 493 -6.92 -22.63 10.02
N ASP A 494 -6.08 -21.97 10.78
CA ASP A 494 -4.78 -21.48 10.35
C ASP A 494 -3.70 -21.76 11.38
N THR A 495 -2.47 -21.39 11.08
CA THR A 495 -1.33 -21.55 11.98
C THR A 495 -1.05 -20.29 12.77
N ALA A 496 -0.22 -20.37 13.78
CA ALA A 496 0.25 -19.21 14.53
C ALA A 496 1.37 -18.41 13.82
N ASP A 497 1.88 -18.92 12.71
CA ASP A 497 2.95 -18.35 11.91
C ASP A 497 2.49 -17.09 11.17
N PRO A 498 3.01 -15.88 11.46
CA PRO A 498 2.59 -14.64 10.81
C PRO A 498 3.01 -14.56 9.33
N TRP A 499 4.09 -15.24 8.93
CA TRP A 499 4.53 -15.26 7.53
C TRP A 499 3.66 -16.14 6.63
N GLY A 500 3.00 -17.17 7.19
CA GLY A 500 2.30 -18.17 6.42
C GLY A 500 3.20 -19.24 5.79
N MET A 501 4.45 -19.38 6.27
CA MET A 501 5.43 -20.33 5.77
C MET A 501 5.10 -21.78 6.10
N SER A 502 4.35 -22.01 7.20
CA SER A 502 3.93 -23.34 7.65
C SER A 502 2.75 -23.92 6.83
N ASN A 503 2.19 -23.17 5.91
CA ASN A 503 1.20 -23.69 4.99
C ASN A 503 1.94 -24.50 3.90
N GLU A 504 1.85 -25.82 4.00
CA GLU A 504 2.50 -26.76 3.09
C GLU A 504 2.26 -26.33 1.64
N GLU A 505 3.34 -26.25 0.87
CA GLU A 505 3.35 -25.96 -0.56
C GLU A 505 2.92 -24.54 -0.97
N LEU A 506 2.74 -23.59 -0.05
CA LEU A 506 2.34 -22.18 -0.33
C LEU A 506 1.09 -22.03 -1.22
N LYS A 507 0.24 -23.05 -1.27
CA LYS A 507 -0.94 -23.10 -2.15
C LYS A 507 -2.18 -22.39 -1.59
N GLY A 508 -2.12 -21.88 -0.37
CA GLY A 508 -3.23 -21.13 0.22
C GLY A 508 -3.16 -21.00 1.74
N LEU A 509 -3.79 -19.95 2.24
CA LEU A 509 -3.94 -19.71 3.67
C LEU A 509 -5.20 -20.41 4.18
N GLY A 510 -5.08 -21.04 5.35
CA GLY A 510 -6.19 -21.64 6.06
C GLY A 510 -6.70 -22.96 5.48
N LYS A 511 -7.13 -23.86 6.35
CA LYS A 511 -7.70 -25.19 6.04
C LYS A 511 -9.11 -25.30 6.62
N ASN A 512 -9.82 -26.36 6.25
CA ASN A 512 -11.11 -26.74 6.84
C ASN A 512 -12.12 -25.56 6.89
N PRO A 513 -12.58 -25.05 5.73
CA PRO A 513 -13.48 -23.91 5.70
C PRO A 513 -14.78 -24.22 6.44
N LYS A 514 -15.17 -23.34 7.35
CA LYS A 514 -16.44 -23.35 8.08
C LYS A 514 -17.23 -22.10 7.67
N PRO A 515 -18.37 -22.23 7.02
CA PRO A 515 -19.15 -21.07 6.65
C PRO A 515 -19.71 -20.35 7.89
N PHE A 516 -19.74 -19.04 7.84
CA PHE A 516 -20.55 -18.26 8.78
C PHE A 516 -22.03 -18.54 8.50
N ARG A 517 -22.80 -18.72 9.58
CA ARG A 517 -24.25 -18.83 9.51
C ARG A 517 -24.93 -17.52 9.86
N LEU A 518 -26.14 -17.30 9.41
CA LEU A 518 -26.97 -16.24 9.93
C LEU A 518 -27.19 -16.45 11.45
N MET A 519 -27.24 -15.35 12.19
CA MET A 519 -27.59 -15.34 13.61
C MET A 519 -29.07 -15.77 13.81
N SER A 520 -29.39 -16.30 15.00
CA SER A 520 -30.79 -16.36 15.43
C SER A 520 -31.29 -14.95 15.76
N GLU A 521 -32.60 -14.76 15.94
CA GLU A 521 -33.18 -13.47 16.31
C GLU A 521 -32.68 -12.96 17.66
N GLU A 522 -32.41 -13.87 18.60
CA GLU A 522 -31.85 -13.56 19.93
C GLU A 522 -30.36 -13.19 19.82
N GLU A 523 -29.57 -13.92 19.03
CA GLU A 523 -28.16 -13.61 18.77
C GLU A 523 -28.03 -12.24 18.09
N ALA A 524 -28.88 -11.96 17.12
CA ALA A 524 -28.93 -10.68 16.40
C ALA A 524 -29.30 -9.53 17.34
N ALA A 525 -30.26 -9.73 18.23
CA ALA A 525 -30.65 -8.75 19.24
C ALA A 525 -29.48 -8.46 20.20
N ALA A 526 -28.82 -9.51 20.70
CA ALA A 526 -27.67 -9.39 21.59
C ALA A 526 -26.49 -8.65 20.91
N PHE A 527 -26.20 -8.97 19.64
CA PHE A 527 -25.14 -8.34 18.87
C PHE A 527 -25.43 -6.85 18.61
N CYS A 528 -26.69 -6.49 18.33
CA CYS A 528 -27.11 -5.10 18.15
C CYS A 528 -27.37 -4.33 19.48
N GLY A 529 -27.29 -4.99 20.63
CA GLY A 529 -27.52 -4.37 21.94
C GLY A 529 -28.97 -3.97 22.19
N VAL A 530 -29.96 -4.69 21.62
CA VAL A 530 -31.39 -4.45 21.81
C VAL A 530 -32.04 -5.60 22.58
N SER A 531 -33.13 -5.28 23.31
CA SER A 531 -33.76 -6.24 24.22
C SER A 531 -34.74 -7.21 23.54
N ALA A 532 -35.36 -6.79 22.44
CA ALA A 532 -36.32 -7.62 21.73
C ALA A 532 -35.62 -8.39 20.59
N PRO A 533 -36.00 -9.64 20.34
CA PRO A 533 -35.51 -10.39 19.17
C PRO A 533 -35.72 -9.62 17.87
N ILE A 534 -34.73 -9.65 16.99
CA ILE A 534 -34.77 -8.96 15.70
C ILE A 534 -34.33 -9.92 14.58
N SER A 535 -34.92 -9.76 13.40
CA SER A 535 -34.49 -10.56 12.24
C SER A 535 -33.00 -10.30 11.92
N PRO A 536 -32.17 -11.34 11.66
CA PRO A 536 -30.77 -11.16 11.29
C PRO A 536 -30.59 -10.57 9.90
N VAL A 537 -31.62 -10.54 9.05
CA VAL A 537 -31.59 -9.88 7.72
C VAL A 537 -32.67 -8.81 7.67
N ARG A 538 -32.25 -7.56 7.45
CA ARG A 538 -33.16 -6.41 7.54
C ARG A 538 -32.80 -5.36 6.48
N ARG A 539 -33.83 -4.74 5.92
CA ARG A 539 -33.70 -3.51 5.16
C ARG A 539 -33.63 -2.35 6.16
N ILE A 540 -32.47 -1.69 6.22
CA ILE A 540 -32.19 -0.64 7.22
C ILE A 540 -32.36 0.77 6.65
N GLU A 541 -32.14 0.95 5.34
CA GLU A 541 -32.40 2.19 4.61
C GLU A 541 -33.15 1.90 3.32
N ASP A 542 -34.10 2.80 2.97
CA ASP A 542 -34.76 2.78 1.66
C ASP A 542 -35.20 4.20 1.30
N GLY A 543 -34.73 4.74 0.20
CA GLY A 543 -35.01 6.11 -0.23
C GLY A 543 -34.66 6.36 -1.70
N ASP A 544 -34.56 7.64 -2.05
CA ASP A 544 -34.40 8.05 -3.46
C ASP A 544 -32.98 7.83 -3.99
N ILE A 545 -31.98 7.67 -3.12
CA ILE A 545 -30.58 7.51 -3.52
C ILE A 545 -30.14 6.05 -3.42
N LEU A 546 -30.42 5.41 -2.28
CA LEU A 546 -29.97 4.04 -2.02
C LEU A 546 -30.98 3.22 -1.21
N THR A 547 -30.89 1.91 -1.38
CA THR A 547 -31.46 0.90 -0.48
C THR A 547 -30.31 0.21 0.22
N SER A 548 -30.38 0.01 1.55
CA SER A 548 -29.39 -0.70 2.35
C SER A 548 -30.00 -1.88 3.07
N VAL A 549 -29.36 -3.05 2.92
CA VAL A 549 -29.74 -4.30 3.57
C VAL A 549 -28.59 -4.80 4.42
N GLU A 550 -28.88 -5.07 5.68
CA GLU A 550 -27.93 -5.61 6.65
C GLU A 550 -28.20 -7.10 6.90
N ALA A 551 -27.14 -7.91 6.94
CA ALA A 551 -27.21 -9.33 7.29
C ALA A 551 -26.16 -9.63 8.38
N LEU A 552 -26.59 -10.29 9.47
CA LEU A 552 -25.80 -10.56 10.65
C LEU A 552 -25.41 -12.05 10.71
N TYR A 553 -24.12 -12.30 10.88
CA TYR A 553 -23.53 -13.62 10.80
C TYR A 553 -22.67 -13.94 12.03
N THR A 554 -22.51 -15.23 12.32
CA THR A 554 -21.62 -15.71 13.38
C THR A 554 -20.92 -17.02 12.97
N ALA A 555 -19.69 -17.18 13.42
CA ALA A 555 -18.92 -18.43 13.37
C ALA A 555 -17.95 -18.47 14.55
N ASP A 556 -17.91 -19.59 15.29
CA ASP A 556 -17.10 -19.77 16.48
C ASP A 556 -17.30 -18.62 17.49
N ASN A 557 -16.26 -17.81 17.78
CA ASN A 557 -16.34 -16.67 18.70
C ASN A 557 -16.37 -15.32 17.92
N THR A 558 -16.49 -15.36 16.62
CA THR A 558 -16.42 -14.19 15.73
C THR A 558 -17.80 -13.88 15.15
N ASN A 559 -18.18 -12.61 15.21
CA ASN A 559 -19.42 -12.08 14.66
C ASN A 559 -19.11 -11.17 13.48
N ALA A 560 -20.06 -11.07 12.54
CA ALA A 560 -19.93 -10.19 11.38
C ALA A 560 -21.27 -9.59 10.96
N ALA A 561 -21.20 -8.37 10.41
CA ALA A 561 -22.32 -7.71 9.75
C ALA A 561 -21.93 -7.35 8.31
N ILE A 562 -22.71 -7.77 7.33
CA ILE A 562 -22.56 -7.36 5.93
C ILE A 562 -23.70 -6.40 5.61
N GLU A 563 -23.38 -5.17 5.19
CA GLU A 563 -24.32 -4.17 4.70
C GLU A 563 -24.14 -4.02 3.19
N TYR A 564 -25.18 -4.30 2.43
CA TYR A 564 -25.25 -4.08 0.98
C TYR A 564 -25.90 -2.72 0.72
N LYS A 565 -25.19 -1.81 0.06
CA LYS A 565 -25.68 -0.48 -0.34
C LYS A 565 -25.87 -0.44 -1.84
N VAL A 566 -27.11 -0.54 -2.28
CA VAL A 566 -27.49 -0.55 -3.70
C VAL A 566 -27.98 0.85 -4.08
N TYR A 567 -27.21 1.54 -4.90
CA TYR A 567 -27.55 2.88 -5.40
C TYR A 567 -28.50 2.81 -6.59
N LYS A 568 -29.45 3.75 -6.67
CA LYS A 568 -30.47 3.75 -7.74
C LYS A 568 -29.93 4.16 -9.10
N ASN A 569 -28.90 5.03 -9.12
CA ASN A 569 -28.39 5.64 -10.34
C ASN A 569 -26.92 5.32 -10.60
N GLN A 570 -26.32 4.39 -9.84
CA GLN A 570 -24.92 4.00 -10.04
C GLN A 570 -24.81 2.61 -10.65
N PRO A 571 -23.81 2.35 -11.50
CA PRO A 571 -23.58 1.03 -12.11
C PRO A 571 -22.88 0.04 -11.17
N TYR A 572 -22.66 0.41 -9.93
CA TYR A 572 -22.00 -0.36 -8.88
C TYR A 572 -22.84 -0.42 -7.61
N PHE A 573 -22.44 -1.26 -6.70
CA PHE A 573 -22.94 -1.23 -5.33
C PHE A 573 -21.78 -1.35 -4.34
N ASP A 574 -22.00 -0.87 -3.11
CA ASP A 574 -21.00 -0.94 -2.06
C ASP A 574 -21.37 -2.02 -1.03
N VAL A 575 -20.35 -2.61 -0.45
CA VAL A 575 -20.46 -3.58 0.65
C VAL A 575 -19.63 -3.07 1.81
N LYS A 576 -20.27 -2.89 2.96
CA LYS A 576 -19.58 -2.64 4.22
C LYS A 576 -19.60 -3.92 5.04
N LEU A 577 -18.43 -4.40 5.41
CA LEU A 577 -18.27 -5.55 6.29
C LEU A 577 -17.68 -5.10 7.61
N THR A 578 -18.38 -5.39 8.70
CA THR A 578 -17.86 -5.26 10.06
C THR A 578 -17.60 -6.66 10.62
N VAL A 579 -16.41 -6.89 11.18
CA VAL A 579 -16.03 -8.15 11.82
C VAL A 579 -15.62 -7.87 13.26
N GLU A 580 -16.25 -8.54 14.22
CA GLU A 580 -15.80 -8.57 15.61
C GLU A 580 -15.07 -9.89 15.85
N TYR A 581 -13.75 -9.87 15.67
CA TYR A 581 -12.88 -11.05 15.70
C TYR A 581 -12.42 -11.38 17.10
N ALA A 582 -12.60 -12.64 17.52
CA ALA A 582 -12.20 -13.12 18.85
C ALA A 582 -11.54 -14.50 18.85
N ASP A 583 -11.19 -15.04 17.70
CA ASP A 583 -10.58 -16.36 17.54
C ASP A 583 -9.04 -16.30 17.50
N LYS A 584 -8.39 -17.44 17.67
CA LYS A 584 -6.93 -17.61 17.59
C LYS A 584 -6.58 -18.66 16.54
N ASN A 585 -5.49 -18.44 15.81
CA ASN A 585 -5.02 -19.34 14.75
C ASN A 585 -6.13 -19.66 13.74
N LYS A 586 -6.88 -18.62 13.36
CA LYS A 586 -7.93 -18.71 12.34
C LYS A 586 -7.87 -17.54 11.38
N LEU A 587 -8.40 -17.74 10.19
CA LEU A 587 -8.50 -16.75 9.12
C LEU A 587 -9.97 -16.52 8.80
N VAL A 588 -10.37 -15.25 8.70
CA VAL A 588 -11.65 -14.84 8.12
C VAL A 588 -11.46 -14.53 6.63
N ARG A 589 -12.19 -15.25 5.78
CA ARG A 589 -12.17 -15.11 4.32
C ARG A 589 -13.54 -14.66 3.83
N LEU A 590 -13.56 -13.59 3.02
CA LEU A 590 -14.75 -13.10 2.32
C LEU A 590 -14.77 -13.72 0.93
N LYS A 591 -15.91 -14.33 0.53
CA LYS A 591 -16.12 -14.93 -0.80
C LYS A 591 -17.17 -14.15 -1.57
N ILE A 592 -16.77 -13.62 -2.70
CA ILE A 592 -17.64 -12.86 -3.59
C ILE A 592 -17.80 -13.65 -4.88
N PRO A 593 -19.03 -14.03 -5.25
CA PRO A 593 -19.31 -14.75 -6.50
C PRO A 593 -18.81 -13.96 -7.71
N ALA A 594 -18.01 -14.60 -8.55
CA ALA A 594 -17.41 -13.95 -9.71
C ALA A 594 -17.74 -14.72 -11.01
N PRO A 595 -17.78 -14.05 -12.18
CA PRO A 595 -17.92 -14.71 -13.46
C PRO A 595 -16.68 -15.53 -13.80
N ASN A 596 -16.79 -16.42 -14.79
CA ASN A 596 -15.64 -17.08 -15.37
C ASN A 596 -14.82 -16.10 -16.22
N GLY A 597 -13.48 -16.27 -16.23
CA GLY A 597 -12.59 -15.44 -17.03
C GLY A 597 -11.16 -15.45 -16.50
N VAL A 598 -10.37 -14.47 -16.91
CA VAL A 598 -8.98 -14.31 -16.50
C VAL A 598 -8.91 -13.46 -15.24
N VAL A 599 -8.27 -13.96 -14.19
CA VAL A 599 -8.10 -13.21 -12.93
C VAL A 599 -7.10 -12.09 -13.13
N MET A 600 -7.49 -10.88 -12.77
CA MET A 600 -6.73 -9.66 -12.92
C MET A 600 -6.62 -8.93 -11.58
N GLY A 601 -5.55 -8.22 -11.38
CA GLY A 601 -5.40 -7.35 -10.20
C GLY A 601 -4.41 -6.24 -10.44
N ASP A 602 -4.50 -5.19 -9.62
CA ASP A 602 -3.55 -4.08 -9.64
C ASP A 602 -2.38 -4.29 -8.67
N GLY A 603 -1.37 -3.48 -8.86
CA GLY A 603 -0.21 -3.30 -7.99
C GLY A 603 0.41 -1.92 -8.23
N PRO A 604 1.59 -1.64 -7.64
CA PRO A 604 2.30 -0.38 -7.84
C PRO A 604 2.55 -0.06 -9.32
N TYR A 605 1.75 0.82 -9.92
CA TYR A 605 1.79 1.19 -11.35
C TYR A 605 1.77 0.01 -12.32
N ILE A 606 0.98 -1.02 -12.02
CA ILE A 606 0.80 -2.19 -12.88
C ILE A 606 -0.63 -2.72 -12.78
N VAL A 607 -1.11 -3.28 -13.88
CA VAL A 607 -2.26 -4.18 -13.92
C VAL A 607 -1.82 -5.45 -14.62
N GLU A 608 -2.02 -6.60 -13.99
CA GLU A 608 -1.50 -7.89 -14.49
C GLU A 608 -2.48 -9.04 -14.25
N GLU A 609 -2.31 -10.10 -15.00
CA GLU A 609 -2.96 -11.39 -14.74
C GLU A 609 -2.42 -11.98 -13.44
N LYS A 610 -3.30 -12.58 -12.64
CA LYS A 610 -2.96 -13.20 -11.37
C LYS A 610 -3.10 -14.72 -11.45
N PRO A 611 -2.25 -15.50 -10.76
CA PRO A 611 -2.38 -16.94 -10.70
C PRO A 611 -3.70 -17.36 -10.05
N THR A 612 -4.24 -18.52 -10.44
CA THR A 612 -5.51 -19.05 -9.90
C THR A 612 -5.30 -20.21 -8.93
N ASP A 613 -4.08 -20.76 -8.86
CA ASP A 613 -3.73 -21.91 -8.03
C ASP A 613 -2.97 -21.58 -6.73
N ALA A 614 -2.72 -20.28 -6.49
CA ALA A 614 -1.99 -19.78 -5.33
C ALA A 614 -2.69 -18.60 -4.68
N GLU A 615 -2.27 -18.24 -3.47
CA GLU A 615 -2.60 -16.94 -2.87
C GLU A 615 -1.98 -15.82 -3.72
N ILE A 616 -2.72 -14.74 -3.91
CA ILE A 616 -2.35 -13.59 -4.73
C ILE A 616 -2.33 -12.32 -3.89
N SER A 617 -1.40 -11.43 -4.20
CA SER A 617 -1.39 -10.06 -3.68
C SER A 617 -1.97 -9.11 -4.73
N PHE A 618 -2.70 -8.11 -4.26
CA PHE A 618 -3.25 -7.02 -5.04
C PHE A 618 -3.30 -5.75 -4.17
N GLN A 619 -3.64 -4.61 -4.76
CA GLN A 619 -3.66 -3.36 -4.02
C GLN A 619 -5.09 -2.81 -3.85
N LYS A 620 -5.58 -2.06 -4.81
CA LYS A 620 -6.89 -1.38 -4.73
C LYS A 620 -8.04 -2.24 -5.25
N TRP A 621 -7.76 -3.20 -6.12
CA TRP A 621 -8.78 -4.07 -6.67
C TRP A 621 -8.27 -5.45 -7.11
N LEU A 622 -9.17 -6.42 -7.05
CA LEU A 622 -9.05 -7.76 -7.61
C LEU A 622 -10.28 -8.01 -8.48
N GLY A 623 -10.13 -8.66 -9.63
CA GLY A 623 -11.26 -8.86 -10.54
C GLY A 623 -11.08 -10.01 -11.52
N VAL A 624 -12.09 -10.17 -12.38
CA VAL A 624 -12.10 -11.15 -13.48
C VAL A 624 -12.39 -10.43 -14.78
N LYS A 625 -11.50 -10.58 -15.76
CA LYS A 625 -11.72 -10.14 -17.13
C LYS A 625 -12.64 -11.15 -17.83
N THR A 626 -13.82 -10.70 -18.18
CA THR A 626 -14.87 -11.50 -18.84
C THR A 626 -14.64 -11.60 -20.34
N GLU A 627 -15.37 -12.46 -21.04
CA GLU A 627 -15.24 -12.68 -22.49
C GLU A 627 -15.53 -11.42 -23.32
N ASN A 628 -16.37 -10.50 -22.84
CA ASN A 628 -16.65 -9.22 -23.49
C ASN A 628 -15.55 -8.15 -23.26
N GLY A 629 -14.50 -8.48 -22.50
CA GLY A 629 -13.35 -7.63 -22.23
C GLY A 629 -13.51 -6.68 -21.02
N GLU A 630 -14.68 -6.64 -20.38
CA GLU A 630 -14.88 -5.91 -19.13
C GLU A 630 -14.30 -6.63 -17.95
N ILE A 631 -13.96 -5.89 -16.89
CA ILE A 631 -13.50 -6.41 -15.61
C ILE A 631 -14.65 -6.36 -14.61
N PHE A 632 -15.10 -7.53 -14.14
CA PHE A 632 -15.85 -7.61 -12.89
C PHE A 632 -14.85 -7.44 -11.75
N SER A 633 -14.97 -6.36 -10.97
CA SER A 633 -13.97 -5.97 -9.98
C SER A 633 -14.53 -5.84 -8.57
N ILE A 634 -13.68 -6.15 -7.61
CA ILE A 634 -13.85 -5.89 -6.18
C ILE A 634 -12.84 -4.82 -5.82
N ILE A 635 -13.27 -3.57 -5.82
CA ILE A 635 -12.47 -2.44 -5.36
C ILE A 635 -12.53 -2.40 -3.83
N ASN A 636 -11.41 -2.14 -3.18
CA ASN A 636 -11.31 -2.20 -1.73
C ASN A 636 -10.46 -1.06 -1.14
N ASN A 637 -10.57 -0.84 0.17
CA ASN A 637 -9.84 0.18 0.89
C ASN A 637 -8.72 -0.36 1.81
N CYS A 638 -8.50 -1.68 1.92
CA CYS A 638 -7.50 -2.21 2.86
C CYS A 638 -7.18 -3.71 2.76
N ALA A 639 -7.79 -4.48 1.85
CA ALA A 639 -7.41 -5.86 1.61
C ALA A 639 -6.24 -5.95 0.63
N TYR A 640 -5.32 -6.90 0.87
CA TYR A 640 -4.11 -7.07 0.05
C TYR A 640 -3.86 -8.52 -0.37
N ALA A 641 -4.61 -9.46 0.19
CA ALA A 641 -4.47 -10.89 -0.09
C ALA A 641 -5.79 -11.55 -0.48
N GLY A 642 -5.70 -12.56 -1.31
CA GLY A 642 -6.85 -13.35 -1.70
C GLY A 642 -6.50 -14.46 -2.67
N LYS A 643 -7.52 -15.17 -3.13
CA LYS A 643 -7.41 -16.27 -4.06
C LYS A 643 -8.64 -16.35 -4.97
N ALA A 644 -8.45 -16.76 -6.21
CA ALA A 644 -9.57 -17.19 -7.05
C ALA A 644 -9.82 -18.67 -6.83
N GLU A 645 -11.01 -19.05 -6.40
CA GLU A 645 -11.37 -20.45 -6.14
C GLU A 645 -12.86 -20.72 -6.44
N ASP A 646 -13.15 -21.83 -7.16
CA ASP A 646 -14.50 -22.38 -7.35
C ASP A 646 -15.58 -21.38 -7.82
N GLY A 647 -15.20 -20.42 -8.66
CA GLY A 647 -16.13 -19.39 -9.17
C GLY A 647 -16.34 -18.22 -8.20
N TYR A 648 -15.43 -18.01 -7.25
CA TYR A 648 -15.39 -16.90 -6.33
C TYR A 648 -14.06 -16.17 -6.42
N LEU A 649 -14.09 -14.87 -6.15
CA LEU A 649 -12.92 -14.14 -5.67
C LEU A 649 -13.01 -14.10 -4.14
N ALA A 650 -12.01 -14.69 -3.50
CA ALA A 650 -11.91 -14.82 -2.05
C ALA A 650 -10.85 -13.85 -1.53
N LEU A 651 -11.18 -13.06 -0.49
CA LEU A 651 -10.27 -12.09 0.10
C LEU A 651 -9.95 -12.48 1.55
N ASP A 652 -8.68 -12.50 1.89
CA ASP A 652 -8.19 -12.76 3.24
C ASP A 652 -8.20 -11.46 4.05
N LEU A 653 -8.95 -11.42 5.15
CA LEU A 653 -9.23 -10.17 5.84
C LEU A 653 -8.58 -10.04 7.21
N VAL A 654 -8.72 -11.06 8.07
CA VAL A 654 -8.23 -11.06 9.44
C VAL A 654 -7.63 -12.41 9.76
N ARG A 655 -6.40 -12.41 10.26
CA ARG A 655 -5.64 -13.64 10.51
C ARG A 655 -5.05 -13.63 11.92
N GLY A 656 -5.58 -14.47 12.81
CA GLY A 656 -5.23 -14.55 14.22
C GLY A 656 -3.89 -15.23 14.50
N ALA A 657 -2.83 -14.82 13.81
CA ALA A 657 -1.46 -15.32 14.00
C ALA A 657 -0.84 -14.82 15.32
N GLY A 658 0.29 -15.38 15.70
CA GLY A 658 1.11 -14.91 16.83
C GLY A 658 2.24 -14.01 16.36
N TYR A 659 2.75 -13.19 17.26
CA TYR A 659 3.89 -12.32 16.97
C TYR A 659 5.18 -13.15 16.81
N CYS A 660 5.85 -13.00 15.68
CA CYS A 660 7.15 -13.60 15.38
C CYS A 660 7.25 -15.12 15.67
N ILE A 661 6.13 -15.85 15.65
CA ILE A 661 6.15 -17.31 15.84
C ILE A 661 6.70 -17.95 14.57
N HIS A 662 8.00 -18.29 14.60
CA HIS A 662 8.69 -18.83 13.45
C HIS A 662 8.40 -20.33 13.27
N PRO A 663 8.00 -20.79 12.08
CA PRO A 663 7.62 -22.18 11.84
C PRO A 663 8.78 -23.14 11.66
N ILE A 664 9.98 -22.62 11.35
CA ILE A 664 11.16 -23.42 10.99
C ILE A 664 11.92 -23.83 12.26
N GLY A 665 12.12 -25.12 12.41
CA GLY A 665 12.87 -25.70 13.52
C GLY A 665 12.04 -25.85 14.79
N ALA A 666 11.42 -26.99 14.93
CA ALA A 666 10.60 -27.38 16.07
C ALA A 666 11.36 -27.49 17.42
N ARG A 667 12.48 -26.78 17.59
CA ARG A 667 13.28 -26.79 18.81
C ARG A 667 12.72 -25.78 19.79
N GLU A 668 11.94 -26.24 20.75
CA GLU A 668 11.55 -25.45 21.88
C GLU A 668 12.71 -25.34 22.88
N LEU A 669 13.25 -24.15 23.08
CA LEU A 669 14.22 -23.85 24.12
C LEU A 669 13.54 -23.67 25.48
N TYR A 670 12.32 -23.12 25.45
CA TYR A 670 11.45 -22.94 26.62
C TYR A 670 10.02 -23.42 26.29
N PRO A 671 9.28 -23.93 27.27
CA PRO A 671 7.91 -24.37 27.06
C PRO A 671 7.03 -23.24 26.51
N GLN A 672 6.23 -23.55 25.48
CA GLN A 672 5.26 -22.63 24.87
C GLN A 672 3.85 -22.76 25.47
N ASP A 673 3.71 -23.40 26.62
CA ASP A 673 2.48 -23.70 27.36
C ASP A 673 1.94 -22.51 28.19
N ARG A 674 2.39 -21.31 27.90
CA ARG A 674 1.98 -20.06 28.56
C ARG A 674 1.09 -19.22 27.65
N TYR A 675 0.43 -18.21 28.21
CA TYR A 675 -0.34 -17.25 27.42
C TYR A 675 0.58 -16.51 26.45
N LEU A 676 0.27 -16.63 25.16
CA LEU A 676 0.90 -15.90 24.08
C LEU A 676 -0.16 -15.02 23.39
N PRO A 677 0.06 -13.71 23.28
CA PRO A 677 -0.86 -12.82 22.59
C PRO A 677 -0.99 -13.21 21.11
N ARG A 678 -2.11 -12.83 20.51
CA ARG A 678 -2.32 -12.88 19.07
C ARG A 678 -2.35 -11.47 18.54
N ILE A 679 -1.93 -11.32 17.28
CA ILE A 679 -1.87 -10.06 16.57
C ILE A 679 -3.27 -9.45 16.45
N GLU A 680 -4.25 -10.26 16.10
CA GLU A 680 -5.58 -9.79 15.79
C GLU A 680 -6.56 -9.94 16.95
N GLY A 681 -7.50 -9.00 17.05
CA GLY A 681 -8.59 -9.01 18.02
C GLY A 681 -9.43 -7.74 17.96
N GLY A 682 -10.73 -7.88 18.27
CA GLY A 682 -11.68 -6.77 18.31
C GLY A 682 -12.32 -6.46 16.96
N ARG A 683 -12.67 -5.19 16.74
CA ARG A 683 -13.50 -4.75 15.60
C ARG A 683 -12.65 -4.32 14.41
N TYR A 684 -13.06 -4.77 13.22
CA TYR A 684 -12.53 -4.41 11.90
C TYR A 684 -13.67 -3.93 11.00
N GLU A 685 -13.39 -2.97 10.12
CA GLU A 685 -14.35 -2.45 9.17
C GLU A 685 -13.73 -2.39 7.77
N PHE A 686 -14.28 -3.14 6.84
CA PHE A 686 -13.85 -3.23 5.44
C PHE A 686 -14.93 -2.64 4.55
N ASN A 687 -14.51 -1.89 3.52
CA ASN A 687 -15.42 -1.36 2.52
C ASN A 687 -14.99 -1.84 1.14
N PHE A 688 -15.96 -2.29 0.36
CA PHE A 688 -15.77 -2.80 -0.97
C PHE A 688 -16.76 -2.14 -1.93
N ARG A 689 -16.35 -1.96 -3.17
CA ARG A 689 -17.22 -1.58 -4.28
C ARG A 689 -17.17 -2.66 -5.33
N ILE A 690 -18.32 -3.19 -5.72
CA ILE A 690 -18.43 -4.18 -6.79
C ILE A 690 -18.84 -3.44 -8.05
N TYR A 691 -17.96 -3.50 -9.07
CA TYR A 691 -18.11 -2.72 -10.29
C TYR A 691 -17.69 -3.54 -11.51
N GLN A 692 -18.41 -3.40 -12.62
CA GLN A 692 -18.04 -4.05 -13.89
C GLN A 692 -17.93 -3.00 -14.98
N ALA A 693 -16.74 -2.87 -15.56
CA ALA A 693 -16.45 -1.89 -16.60
C ALA A 693 -15.12 -2.21 -17.33
N SER A 694 -14.71 -1.34 -18.24
CA SER A 694 -13.38 -1.40 -18.85
C SER A 694 -12.27 -1.21 -17.80
N ILE A 695 -11.08 -1.74 -18.07
CA ILE A 695 -9.94 -1.67 -17.15
C ILE A 695 -9.57 -0.24 -16.72
N GLY A 696 -9.61 0.70 -17.67
CA GLY A 696 -9.35 2.11 -17.37
C GLY A 696 -10.39 2.73 -16.43
N GLN A 697 -11.66 2.36 -16.60
CA GLN A 697 -12.75 2.82 -15.71
C GLN A 697 -12.65 2.18 -14.32
N VAL A 698 -12.29 0.89 -14.22
CA VAL A 698 -12.07 0.23 -12.93
C VAL A 698 -10.93 0.90 -12.17
N CYS A 699 -9.80 1.18 -12.83
CA CYS A 699 -8.68 1.87 -12.18
C CYS A 699 -9.04 3.30 -11.75
N ALA A 700 -9.77 4.06 -12.58
CA ALA A 700 -10.23 5.40 -12.23
C ALA A 700 -11.22 5.38 -11.05
N GLU A 701 -12.13 4.40 -11.03
CA GLU A 701 -13.09 4.19 -9.92
C GLU A 701 -12.38 3.75 -8.64
N ALA A 702 -11.32 2.95 -8.73
CA ALA A 702 -10.51 2.55 -7.60
C ALA A 702 -9.77 3.75 -6.96
N GLU A 703 -9.29 4.70 -7.77
CA GLU A 703 -8.76 5.97 -7.26
C GLU A 703 -9.85 6.80 -6.56
N LEU A 704 -11.02 6.94 -7.19
CA LEU A 704 -12.14 7.69 -6.63
C LEU A 704 -12.64 7.08 -5.31
N PHE A 705 -12.73 5.75 -5.22
CA PHE A 705 -13.16 5.04 -4.02
C PHE A 705 -12.18 5.24 -2.86
N ASN A 706 -10.87 5.21 -3.14
CA ASN A 706 -9.82 5.38 -2.16
C ASN A 706 -9.51 6.85 -1.82
N GLN A 707 -9.85 7.80 -2.71
CA GLN A 707 -9.76 9.24 -2.50
C GLN A 707 -11.14 9.88 -2.72
N ALA A 708 -12.10 9.44 -1.93
CA ALA A 708 -13.49 9.92 -2.02
C ALA A 708 -13.59 11.44 -1.81
N PRO A 709 -14.55 12.13 -2.46
CA PRO A 709 -14.74 13.56 -2.32
C PRO A 709 -14.87 13.99 -0.85
N TYR A 710 -14.22 15.08 -0.49
CA TYR A 710 -14.21 15.61 0.87
C TYR A 710 -15.33 16.61 1.07
N ALA A 711 -16.33 16.27 1.86
CA ALA A 711 -17.54 17.04 2.05
C ALA A 711 -17.67 17.55 3.50
N ILE A 712 -17.87 18.85 3.67
CA ILE A 712 -18.09 19.48 5.00
C ILE A 712 -19.15 20.58 4.89
N ASN A 713 -19.98 20.70 5.93
CA ASN A 713 -20.79 21.89 6.18
C ASN A 713 -19.90 23.00 6.77
N VAL A 714 -19.80 24.14 6.07
CA VAL A 714 -19.01 25.31 6.47
C VAL A 714 -19.84 26.58 6.23
N PHE A 715 -19.79 27.51 7.17
CA PHE A 715 -20.41 28.86 7.02
C PHE A 715 -19.33 29.85 6.59
N PRO A 716 -19.28 30.25 5.30
CA PRO A 716 -18.30 31.21 4.81
C PRO A 716 -18.48 32.59 5.42
N THR A 717 -17.38 33.34 5.54
CA THR A 717 -17.39 34.72 6.03
C THR A 717 -17.61 35.73 4.90
N GLY A 718 -17.59 35.26 3.65
CA GLY A 718 -17.61 36.16 2.49
C GLY A 718 -16.24 36.79 2.21
N GLY A 719 -16.06 37.33 1.02
CA GLY A 719 -14.83 38.01 0.59
C GLY A 719 -14.39 37.58 -0.79
N ASP A 720 -13.08 37.47 -1.01
CA ASP A 720 -12.50 37.04 -2.28
C ASP A 720 -12.65 35.54 -2.47
N LYS A 721 -13.41 35.15 -3.50
CA LYS A 721 -13.54 33.76 -3.89
C LYS A 721 -12.20 33.23 -4.40
N LYS A 722 -11.80 32.05 -3.94
CA LYS A 722 -10.55 31.39 -4.31
C LYS A 722 -10.82 30.21 -5.23
N SER A 723 -10.18 30.18 -6.36
CA SER A 723 -10.28 29.06 -7.30
C SER A 723 -9.03 28.94 -8.16
N ALA A 724 -8.73 27.73 -8.57
CA ALA A 724 -7.74 27.42 -9.59
C ALA A 724 -8.29 26.32 -10.49
N SER A 725 -7.79 26.23 -11.72
CA SER A 725 -8.20 25.23 -12.70
C SER A 725 -7.08 24.22 -12.90
N LEU A 726 -7.40 22.96 -12.66
CA LEU A 726 -6.64 21.79 -13.09
C LEU A 726 -7.65 20.73 -13.52
N CYS A 727 -7.70 20.42 -14.80
CA CYS A 727 -8.66 19.43 -15.30
C CYS A 727 -8.14 18.69 -16.53
N VAL A 728 -8.75 17.55 -16.79
CA VAL A 728 -8.62 16.76 -18.01
C VAL A 728 -10.00 16.52 -18.64
N ASP A 729 -10.03 16.29 -19.95
CA ASP A 729 -11.27 16.15 -20.73
C ASP A 729 -11.93 14.76 -20.66
N LYS A 730 -11.30 13.78 -19.95
CA LYS A 730 -11.84 12.44 -19.71
C LYS A 730 -11.25 11.79 -18.44
N SER A 731 -11.84 10.70 -17.99
CA SER A 731 -11.32 9.96 -16.84
C SER A 731 -9.95 9.35 -17.13
N VAL A 732 -9.01 9.60 -16.24
CA VAL A 732 -7.63 9.10 -16.28
C VAL A 732 -7.18 8.74 -14.87
N VAL A 733 -6.15 7.90 -14.75
CA VAL A 733 -5.50 7.61 -13.47
C VAL A 733 -4.42 8.67 -13.22
N MET A 734 -4.68 9.58 -12.27
CA MET A 734 -3.75 10.59 -11.78
C MET A 734 -3.55 10.40 -10.27
N PRO A 735 -2.63 9.55 -9.84
CA PRO A 735 -2.42 9.25 -8.41
C PRO A 735 -1.98 10.46 -7.61
N VAL A 736 -1.18 11.35 -8.19
CA VAL A 736 -0.58 12.50 -7.49
C VAL A 736 -0.63 13.79 -8.30
N CYS A 737 -0.83 14.87 -7.57
CA CYS A 737 -0.49 16.25 -7.94
C CYS A 737 0.12 16.89 -6.69
N LYS A 738 1.41 17.25 -6.77
CA LYS A 738 2.17 17.78 -5.62
C LYS A 738 2.86 19.10 -5.95
N ILE A 739 3.13 19.86 -4.90
CA ILE A 739 4.00 21.02 -4.96
C ILE A 739 5.46 20.52 -5.04
N SER A 740 6.23 21.04 -6.00
CA SER A 740 7.67 20.79 -6.18
C SER A 740 8.48 22.06 -5.90
N ASP A 741 9.82 21.92 -5.91
CA ASP A 741 10.71 23.07 -5.73
C ASP A 741 10.56 24.13 -6.88
N ASN A 742 10.10 23.72 -8.07
CA ASN A 742 9.96 24.58 -9.25
C ASN A 742 8.51 24.94 -9.60
N GLY A 743 7.52 24.30 -8.98
CA GLY A 743 6.11 24.47 -9.30
C GLY A 743 5.25 23.30 -8.84
N TYR A 744 4.67 22.56 -9.77
CA TYR A 744 3.77 21.45 -9.48
C TYR A 744 4.13 20.26 -10.35
N VAL A 745 4.09 19.08 -9.77
CA VAL A 745 4.30 17.81 -10.51
C VAL A 745 3.02 16.97 -10.44
N MET A 746 2.54 16.58 -11.62
CA MET A 746 1.44 15.64 -11.80
C MET A 746 1.99 14.33 -12.38
N ARG A 747 1.41 13.20 -11.99
CA ARG A 747 1.76 11.90 -12.55
C ARG A 747 0.51 11.21 -13.06
N PHE A 748 0.61 10.65 -14.27
CA PHE A 748 -0.45 9.93 -14.94
C PHE A 748 0.02 8.50 -15.22
N PHE A 749 -0.91 7.56 -15.16
CA PHE A 749 -0.68 6.17 -15.50
C PHE A 749 -1.75 5.67 -16.47
N ASN A 750 -1.34 5.05 -17.56
CA ASN A 750 -2.24 4.37 -18.48
C ASN A 750 -2.32 2.87 -18.15
N PRO A 751 -3.41 2.36 -17.55
CA PRO A 751 -3.55 0.94 -17.25
C PRO A 751 -3.96 0.08 -18.45
N ASN A 752 -4.21 0.68 -19.63
CA ASN A 752 -4.73 0.01 -20.80
C ASN A 752 -3.62 -0.56 -21.69
N ALA A 753 -3.97 -1.59 -22.46
CA ALA A 753 -3.11 -2.16 -23.49
C ALA A 753 -3.05 -1.30 -24.78
N ASP A 754 -3.87 -0.25 -24.86
CA ASP A 754 -3.91 0.72 -25.94
C ASP A 754 -3.44 2.08 -25.45
N ALA A 755 -2.94 2.91 -26.38
CA ALA A 755 -2.55 4.29 -26.08
C ALA A 755 -3.76 5.11 -25.59
N GLN A 756 -3.55 6.00 -24.63
CA GLN A 756 -4.55 6.88 -24.06
C GLN A 756 -4.20 8.33 -24.36
N GLU A 757 -5.08 9.05 -25.02
CA GLU A 757 -4.93 10.47 -25.29
C GLU A 757 -5.94 11.29 -24.51
N PHE A 758 -5.53 12.43 -23.95
CA PHE A 758 -6.39 13.39 -23.28
C PHE A 758 -5.77 14.79 -23.28
N THR A 759 -6.58 15.78 -22.96
CA THR A 759 -6.16 17.17 -22.86
C THR A 759 -6.05 17.56 -21.39
N LEU A 760 -4.87 18.02 -20.94
CA LEU A 760 -4.64 18.57 -19.60
C LEU A 760 -4.69 20.10 -19.69
N THR A 761 -5.44 20.71 -18.77
CA THR A 761 -5.48 22.17 -18.59
C THR A 761 -5.07 22.53 -17.15
N VAL A 762 -4.10 23.44 -17.00
CA VAL A 762 -3.68 24.00 -15.70
C VAL A 762 -3.65 25.52 -15.83
N GLY A 763 -4.54 26.22 -15.12
CA GLY A 763 -4.72 27.66 -15.28
C GLY A 763 -5.18 28.01 -16.69
N ASP A 764 -4.36 28.77 -17.42
CA ASP A 764 -4.57 29.17 -18.82
C ASP A 764 -3.79 28.29 -19.83
N LYS A 765 -3.02 27.34 -19.36
CA LYS A 765 -2.19 26.45 -20.18
C LYS A 765 -2.89 25.12 -20.47
N THR A 766 -2.77 24.68 -21.70
CA THR A 766 -3.40 23.46 -22.18
C THR A 766 -2.39 22.65 -22.99
N GLU A 767 -2.31 21.35 -22.71
CA GLU A 767 -1.41 20.41 -23.40
C GLU A 767 -2.17 19.12 -23.75
N ARG A 768 -1.96 18.60 -24.96
CA ARG A 768 -2.48 17.29 -25.37
C ARG A 768 -1.46 16.21 -25.03
N LEU A 769 -1.84 15.30 -24.17
CA LEU A 769 -1.02 14.20 -23.69
C LEU A 769 -1.39 12.91 -24.43
N SER A 770 -0.38 12.10 -24.76
CA SER A 770 -0.54 10.74 -25.27
C SER A 770 0.32 9.80 -24.46
N LEU A 771 -0.30 8.90 -23.74
CA LEU A 771 0.38 7.86 -22.93
C LEU A 771 0.38 6.56 -23.71
N ALA A 772 1.54 5.96 -23.90
CA ALA A 772 1.67 4.62 -24.46
C ALA A 772 0.99 3.56 -23.54
N PRO A 773 0.75 2.33 -24.02
CA PRO A 773 0.23 1.24 -23.17
C PRO A 773 1.05 1.07 -21.89
N TYR A 774 0.38 0.99 -20.75
CA TYR A 774 0.97 0.78 -19.42
C TYR A 774 2.02 1.82 -18.99
N GLU A 775 2.03 2.99 -19.60
CA GLU A 775 3.05 4.03 -19.37
C GLU A 775 2.73 4.91 -18.15
N ILE A 776 3.78 5.25 -17.41
CA ILE A 776 3.80 6.31 -16.38
C ILE A 776 4.37 7.57 -17.02
N VAL A 777 3.65 8.69 -16.96
CA VAL A 777 4.10 10.00 -17.46
C VAL A 777 4.09 11.02 -16.34
N SER A 778 5.15 11.82 -16.24
CA SER A 778 5.21 12.96 -15.34
C SER A 778 5.01 14.27 -16.12
N VAL A 779 4.25 15.19 -15.53
CA VAL A 779 4.05 16.54 -16.08
C VAL A 779 4.41 17.55 -15.00
N GLU A 780 5.32 18.48 -15.30
CA GLU A 780 5.64 19.62 -14.45
C GLU A 780 4.92 20.88 -14.98
N TYR A 781 4.38 21.66 -14.05
CA TYR A 781 3.83 22.98 -14.32
C TYR A 781 4.61 24.04 -13.53
N ALA A 782 5.38 24.86 -14.24
CA ALA A 782 6.15 25.97 -13.71
C ALA A 782 5.87 27.27 -14.52
N GLY A 783 4.56 27.57 -14.72
CA GLY A 783 4.09 28.59 -15.63
C GLY A 783 3.90 28.11 -17.09
N GLU A 784 4.58 27.04 -17.47
CA GLU A 784 4.39 26.26 -18.69
C GLU A 784 4.30 24.77 -18.34
N LEU A 785 3.68 23.97 -19.22
CA LEU A 785 3.57 22.53 -19.06
C LEU A 785 4.77 21.82 -19.72
N THR A 786 5.48 21.00 -18.98
CA THR A 786 6.60 20.17 -19.45
C THR A 786 6.27 18.69 -19.23
N VAL A 787 6.21 17.92 -20.30
CA VAL A 787 5.87 16.49 -20.27
C VAL A 787 7.15 15.64 -20.27
N SER A 788 7.25 14.66 -19.41
CA SER A 788 8.36 13.70 -19.34
C SER A 788 7.85 12.27 -19.45
N HIS A 789 8.21 11.61 -20.55
CA HIS A 789 7.98 10.19 -20.80
C HIS A 789 9.13 9.31 -20.31
N GLU A 790 10.35 9.85 -20.29
CA GLU A 790 11.56 9.06 -20.00
C GLU A 790 11.96 9.04 -18.54
N LYS A 791 11.57 10.07 -17.77
CA LYS A 791 12.00 10.27 -16.38
C LYS A 791 10.81 10.56 -15.46
N ILE A 792 10.91 10.07 -14.25
CA ILE A 792 10.04 10.53 -13.16
C ILE A 792 10.56 11.89 -12.70
N LEU A 793 9.69 12.91 -12.81
CA LEU A 793 9.94 14.24 -12.27
C LEU A 793 9.60 14.23 -10.75
N THR A 794 10.40 14.90 -9.96
CA THR A 794 10.32 14.87 -8.49
C THR A 794 10.15 16.25 -7.87
#